data_77f139cd0e29d1473d79319067c90c7f
#
_entry.id   77f139cd0e29d1473d79319067c90c7f
#
_cell.length_a   1.000
_cell.length_b   1.000
_cell.length_c   1.000
_cell.angle_alpha   90.00
_cell.angle_beta   90.00
_cell.angle_gamma   90.00
#
_symmetry.space_group_name_H-M   'P 1'
#
loop_
_entity.id
_entity.type
_entity.pdbx_description
1 polymer ?
#
loop_
_entity_poly.entity_id
_entity_poly.type
_entity_poly.pdbx_seq_one_letter_code
_entity_poly.pdbx_strand_id
1 'polypeptide(L)'
;MTTVNEEGKALVEQSTFDKGKALAEFMEYIHTYLTDDECNQVLKAFELADKAHEGQLRASGEPYIMHPLAVADILAHLQIDHITLMAALMHDVVEDTSYSKEDLEEMFGSEVAFLVDGVTKLNQFQYETKEDRQMENYRKMILAMAKDVRVVVIKLGDRLHNMRTLKHMRSDKQKRIAKETLEIFAPLAHRLGIFNVKWELEDLSFRYLEPEKYYDLVDQMKQKRQAREDIVNDTMSQLTKALGEAHIKADIKGRPKHFYSIYKKMKKDNRDLSQIYDLLAVRVIVDTIPDCYAVLGIAHSLWKPLPYRFKDYISMPKSNMYQSLHTTVIGTMGQPVEIQIRTWEMHRVSEYGVAAHWRYKEGNKNGDKEFDQKVAWLRQVLEWQDTSNPTELVNALKLDVFSGEVFVFTPKGDVVKLPIGSVPLDFAYRVHTDVGHRCVGAKVNGKIVPLDYTLQNGDIVDIITSKTSKPSLDWLNIVGSSESKSKIRNWFKRENKAENIEKGLEALEKEAKRLNYSWKELIADNRLQQVTKQLKAGIEEEMFAACGYGGIPVSTVLLRLIELYKKSKEAEESKRSTEQIIEKLKAQGPKTTKNGTGVLVKGEAGVMVRMAKCCSPVPGDDIIGYITRGRGVSIHRSDCTSLGHTPEDLERMIEVDWDSASSESFHVGIDIQAYDRNGLLMEVMAVLSELKITITNINAKVQEDTKNVSINVTVDIRDISQLDFVMTKLRRIREVYTVQRSRGGA
;
A
#
# COMPACT_ATOMS: atom_id res chain seq x y z
N MET A 1 3.00 39.81 15.82
CA MET A 1 4.06 40.64 16.43
C MET A 1 4.84 39.73 17.34
N THR A 2 6.08 39.39 16.99
CA THR A 2 6.96 38.52 17.78
C THR A 2 7.64 39.39 18.82
N THR A 3 7.33 39.19 20.09
CA THR A 3 8.05 39.83 21.20
C THR A 3 9.35 39.08 21.44
N VAL A 4 10.47 39.74 21.31
CA VAL A 4 11.82 39.23 21.63
C VAL A 4 12.21 39.80 23.01
N ASN A 5 12.72 38.94 23.91
CA ASN A 5 13.23 39.43 25.18
C ASN A 5 14.72 39.81 25.05
N GLU A 6 15.26 40.50 26.08
CA GLU A 6 16.59 41.13 26.09
C GLU A 6 17.78 40.16 25.89
N GLU A 7 17.56 38.85 25.79
CA GLU A 7 18.62 37.84 25.59
C GLU A 7 18.62 37.21 24.18
N GLY A 8 17.81 37.71 23.24
CA GLY A 8 17.84 37.28 21.82
C GLY A 8 17.40 35.84 21.56
N LYS A 9 16.77 35.17 22.52
CA LYS A 9 16.15 33.83 22.31
C LYS A 9 14.68 34.00 21.91
N ALA A 10 14.33 33.49 20.71
CA ALA A 10 12.96 33.40 20.32
C ALA A 10 12.20 32.52 21.32
N LEU A 11 11.22 33.11 22.02
CA LEU A 11 10.23 32.38 22.78
C LEU A 11 9.39 31.59 21.76
N VAL A 12 9.70 30.31 21.61
CA VAL A 12 8.75 29.34 21.06
C VAL A 12 7.61 29.31 22.06
N GLU A 13 6.44 29.83 21.69
CA GLU A 13 5.20 29.55 22.40
C GLU A 13 5.09 28.03 22.49
N GLN A 14 5.42 27.46 23.64
CA GLN A 14 5.01 26.11 24.04
C GLN A 14 3.48 26.18 24.12
N SER A 15 2.79 25.88 23.03
CA SER A 15 1.40 25.44 23.11
C SER A 15 1.45 24.19 24.00
N THR A 16 1.01 24.33 25.24
CA THR A 16 0.79 23.19 26.14
C THR A 16 -0.24 22.31 25.46
N PHE A 17 0.20 21.21 24.83
CA PHE A 17 -0.69 20.18 24.29
C PHE A 17 -1.39 19.52 25.48
N ASP A 18 -2.59 19.96 25.76
CA ASP A 18 -3.39 19.43 26.86
C ASP A 18 -4.10 18.14 26.40
N LYS A 19 -3.38 17.01 26.60
CA LYS A 19 -3.90 15.67 26.32
C LYS A 19 -5.23 15.42 27.05
N GLY A 20 -5.34 15.87 28.29
CA GLY A 20 -6.54 15.67 29.11
C GLY A 20 -7.75 16.40 28.51
N LYS A 21 -7.55 17.63 28.05
CA LYS A 21 -8.61 18.42 27.41
C LYS A 21 -9.06 17.79 26.08
N ALA A 22 -8.12 17.41 25.22
CA ALA A 22 -8.43 16.78 23.93
C ALA A 22 -9.19 15.45 24.11
N LEU A 23 -8.79 14.63 25.09
CA LEU A 23 -9.50 13.40 25.41
C LEU A 23 -10.92 13.69 25.94
N ALA A 24 -11.06 14.70 26.83
CA ALA A 24 -12.38 15.06 27.38
C ALA A 24 -13.35 15.52 26.26
N GLU A 25 -12.91 16.38 25.35
CA GLU A 25 -13.70 16.85 24.20
C GLU A 25 -14.10 15.68 23.27
N PHE A 26 -13.16 14.76 22.99
CA PHE A 26 -13.44 13.57 22.21
C PHE A 26 -14.47 12.64 22.92
N MET A 27 -14.28 12.38 24.20
CA MET A 27 -15.21 11.53 24.97
C MET A 27 -16.59 12.16 25.06
N GLU A 28 -16.70 13.47 25.34
CA GLU A 28 -17.99 14.19 25.34
C GLU A 28 -18.70 14.04 23.99
N TYR A 29 -17.97 14.13 22.88
CA TYR A 29 -18.56 13.98 21.55
C TYR A 29 -19.08 12.56 21.30
N ILE A 30 -18.29 11.51 21.59
CA ILE A 30 -18.72 10.13 21.33
C ILE A 30 -19.89 9.71 22.22
N HIS A 31 -20.01 10.22 23.44
CA HIS A 31 -21.19 10.01 24.31
C HIS A 31 -22.50 10.51 23.70
N THR A 32 -22.47 11.40 22.69
CA THR A 32 -23.68 11.86 22.00
C THR A 32 -24.33 10.77 21.15
N TYR A 33 -23.57 9.69 20.80
CA TYR A 33 -24.08 8.68 19.88
C TYR A 33 -23.68 7.23 20.20
N LEU A 34 -22.74 6.97 21.11
CA LEU A 34 -22.37 5.64 21.63
C LEU A 34 -22.97 5.44 23.01
N THR A 35 -23.11 4.18 23.42
CA THR A 35 -23.50 3.81 24.77
C THR A 35 -22.34 3.97 25.76
N ASP A 36 -22.64 4.05 27.06
CA ASP A 36 -21.61 4.19 28.10
C ASP A 36 -20.63 3.00 28.10
N ASP A 37 -21.09 1.81 27.78
CA ASP A 37 -20.24 0.60 27.73
C ASP A 37 -19.27 0.66 26.53
N GLU A 38 -19.76 1.08 25.37
CA GLU A 38 -18.92 1.30 24.18
C GLU A 38 -17.90 2.43 24.40
N CYS A 39 -18.30 3.52 25.05
CA CYS A 39 -17.39 4.62 25.40
C CYS A 39 -16.28 4.14 26.36
N ASN A 40 -16.60 3.27 27.33
CA ASN A 40 -15.63 2.69 28.24
C ASN A 40 -14.62 1.77 27.50
N GLN A 41 -15.07 1.03 26.47
CA GLN A 41 -14.16 0.23 25.64
C GLN A 41 -13.21 1.10 24.85
N VAL A 42 -13.71 2.19 24.25
CA VAL A 42 -12.89 3.19 23.53
C VAL A 42 -11.86 3.83 24.46
N LEU A 43 -12.25 4.16 25.71
CA LEU A 43 -11.33 4.72 26.70
C LEU A 43 -10.20 3.74 27.05
N LYS A 44 -10.49 2.45 27.24
CA LYS A 44 -9.47 1.42 27.46
C LYS A 44 -8.49 1.29 26.30
N ALA A 45 -8.98 1.41 25.06
CA ALA A 45 -8.12 1.39 23.88
C ALA A 45 -7.19 2.62 23.83
N PHE A 46 -7.70 3.79 24.22
CA PHE A 46 -6.87 4.99 24.36
C PHE A 46 -5.79 4.82 25.44
N GLU A 47 -6.14 4.30 26.62
CA GLU A 47 -5.19 4.07 27.73
C GLU A 47 -4.07 3.12 27.33
N LEU A 48 -4.39 2.04 26.59
CA LEU A 48 -3.37 1.14 26.03
C LEU A 48 -2.46 1.86 25.04
N ALA A 49 -3.03 2.59 24.09
CA ALA A 49 -2.26 3.30 23.06
C ALA A 49 -1.37 4.40 23.69
N ASP A 50 -1.87 5.12 24.69
CA ASP A 50 -1.10 6.13 25.44
C ASP A 50 0.10 5.51 26.14
N LYS A 51 -0.11 4.38 26.82
CA LYS A 51 0.96 3.62 27.48
C LYS A 51 1.97 3.05 26.48
N ALA A 52 1.49 2.53 25.35
CA ALA A 52 2.33 1.93 24.31
C ALA A 52 3.27 2.95 23.65
N HIS A 53 2.81 4.19 23.48
CA HIS A 53 3.58 5.30 22.90
C HIS A 53 4.21 6.23 23.93
N GLU A 54 4.32 5.80 25.19
CA GLU A 54 4.90 6.62 26.27
C GLU A 54 6.33 7.05 25.91
N GLY A 55 6.62 8.35 26.03
CA GLY A 55 7.92 8.94 25.69
C GLY A 55 8.19 9.17 24.21
N GLN A 56 7.32 8.72 23.30
CA GLN A 56 7.46 8.99 21.87
C GLN A 56 6.95 10.39 21.52
N LEU A 57 7.68 11.11 20.65
CA LEU A 57 7.33 12.44 20.17
C LEU A 57 7.22 12.44 18.64
N ARG A 58 6.29 13.23 18.09
CA ARG A 58 6.19 13.50 16.66
C ARG A 58 7.20 14.55 16.19
N ALA A 59 7.36 14.69 14.86
CA ALA A 59 8.19 15.75 14.25
C ALA A 59 7.73 17.18 14.63
N SER A 60 6.50 17.36 15.09
CA SER A 60 5.93 18.61 15.63
C SER A 60 6.36 18.89 17.07
N GLY A 61 6.96 17.90 17.78
CA GLY A 61 7.31 17.98 19.20
C GLY A 61 6.17 17.61 20.16
N GLU A 62 4.99 17.25 19.66
CA GLU A 62 3.85 16.80 20.46
C GLU A 62 3.98 15.31 20.85
N PRO A 63 3.37 14.86 21.98
CA PRO A 63 3.27 13.44 22.32
C PRO A 63 2.63 12.64 21.20
N TYR A 64 3.17 11.45 20.91
CA TYR A 64 2.71 10.63 19.77
C TYR A 64 1.23 10.31 19.83
N ILE A 65 0.68 10.03 21.03
CA ILE A 65 -0.72 9.69 21.26
C ILE A 65 -1.73 10.74 20.72
N MET A 66 -1.30 12.01 20.58
CA MET A 66 -2.15 13.05 20.00
C MET A 66 -2.55 12.74 18.55
N HIS A 67 -1.72 11.96 17.83
CA HIS A 67 -2.05 11.54 16.47
C HIS A 67 -3.18 10.51 16.42
N PRO A 68 -3.09 9.33 17.07
CA PRO A 68 -4.19 8.39 17.11
C PRO A 68 -5.48 9.00 17.66
N LEU A 69 -5.40 9.85 18.68
CA LEU A 69 -6.55 10.55 19.21
C LEU A 69 -7.19 11.48 18.16
N ALA A 70 -6.40 12.27 17.44
CA ALA A 70 -6.92 13.13 16.38
C ALA A 70 -7.49 12.32 15.19
N VAL A 71 -6.91 11.16 14.87
CA VAL A 71 -7.49 10.24 13.88
C VAL A 71 -8.84 9.71 14.35
N ALA A 72 -8.94 9.26 15.60
CA ALA A 72 -10.18 8.79 16.19
C ALA A 72 -11.26 9.91 16.24
N ASP A 73 -10.86 11.15 16.56
CA ASP A 73 -11.75 12.31 16.55
C ASP A 73 -12.30 12.61 15.15
N ILE A 74 -11.44 12.60 14.11
CA ILE A 74 -11.90 12.72 12.71
C ILE A 74 -12.95 11.66 12.38
N LEU A 75 -12.73 10.42 12.82
CA LEU A 75 -13.66 9.31 12.59
C LEU A 75 -14.92 9.38 13.44
N ALA A 76 -14.82 9.86 14.68
CA ALA A 76 -15.98 10.12 15.53
C ALA A 76 -16.95 11.12 14.87
N HIS A 77 -16.41 12.17 14.24
CA HIS A 77 -17.22 13.12 13.47
C HIS A 77 -17.90 12.50 12.23
N LEU A 78 -17.47 11.32 11.80
CA LEU A 78 -18.19 10.51 10.80
C LEU A 78 -19.22 9.55 11.45
N GLN A 79 -19.40 9.61 12.77
CA GLN A 79 -20.31 8.77 13.57
C GLN A 79 -20.09 7.27 13.36
N ILE A 80 -18.82 6.84 13.38
CA ILE A 80 -18.40 5.45 13.17
C ILE A 80 -18.54 4.65 14.48
N ASP A 81 -18.68 3.32 14.37
CA ASP A 81 -18.81 2.38 15.48
C ASP A 81 -17.59 2.38 16.42
N HIS A 82 -17.79 1.95 17.65
CA HIS A 82 -16.77 1.91 18.70
C HIS A 82 -15.57 0.99 18.34
N ILE A 83 -15.81 -0.13 17.63
CA ILE A 83 -14.76 -1.07 17.20
C ILE A 83 -13.77 -0.38 16.26
N THR A 84 -14.29 0.39 15.32
CA THR A 84 -13.46 1.15 14.38
C THR A 84 -12.72 2.29 15.07
N LEU A 85 -13.33 2.95 16.08
CA LEU A 85 -12.65 3.96 16.90
C LEU A 85 -11.52 3.35 17.73
N MET A 86 -11.74 2.18 18.36
CA MET A 86 -10.67 1.46 19.06
C MET A 86 -9.52 1.11 18.14
N ALA A 87 -9.82 0.57 16.95
CA ALA A 87 -8.80 0.26 15.94
C ALA A 87 -8.05 1.51 15.46
N ALA A 88 -8.73 2.66 15.35
CA ALA A 88 -8.09 3.93 15.00
C ALA A 88 -7.17 4.47 16.10
N LEU A 89 -7.52 4.30 17.37
CA LEU A 89 -6.64 4.66 18.50
C LEU A 89 -5.39 3.79 18.56
N MET A 90 -5.47 2.55 18.10
CA MET A 90 -4.38 1.56 18.18
C MET A 90 -3.71 1.26 16.84
N HIS A 91 -3.99 2.02 15.77
CA HIS A 91 -3.56 1.66 14.41
C HIS A 91 -2.04 1.59 14.20
N ASP A 92 -1.27 2.34 14.99
CA ASP A 92 0.21 2.36 14.96
C ASP A 92 0.84 1.51 16.08
N VAL A 93 0.05 0.98 17.05
CA VAL A 93 0.58 0.24 18.22
C VAL A 93 1.38 -0.99 17.79
N VAL A 94 0.90 -1.76 16.82
CA VAL A 94 1.60 -2.98 16.33
C VAL A 94 2.83 -2.63 15.47
N GLU A 95 2.83 -1.45 14.83
CA GLU A 95 3.95 -1.03 13.95
C GLU A 95 5.09 -0.41 14.75
N ASP A 96 4.78 0.45 15.72
CA ASP A 96 5.73 1.33 16.37
C ASP A 96 6.04 0.94 17.83
N THR A 97 5.45 -0.15 18.35
CA THR A 97 5.64 -0.60 19.73
C THR A 97 5.91 -2.10 19.84
N SER A 98 6.06 -2.61 21.07
CA SER A 98 6.31 -4.04 21.35
C SER A 98 5.08 -4.93 21.37
N TYR A 99 3.88 -4.37 21.23
CA TYR A 99 2.63 -5.15 21.23
C TYR A 99 2.45 -5.88 19.89
N SER A 100 2.07 -7.16 19.98
CA SER A 100 1.74 -7.98 18.81
C SER A 100 0.25 -7.91 18.44
N LYS A 101 -0.09 -8.44 17.28
CA LYS A 101 -1.49 -8.61 16.88
C LYS A 101 -2.25 -9.52 17.85
N GLU A 102 -1.59 -10.59 18.29
CA GLU A 102 -2.13 -11.58 19.19
C GLU A 102 -2.47 -10.96 20.56
N ASP A 103 -1.65 -10.04 21.06
CA ASP A 103 -1.92 -9.28 22.29
C ASP A 103 -3.20 -8.42 22.17
N LEU A 104 -3.37 -7.76 21.01
CA LEU A 104 -4.57 -6.96 20.75
C LEU A 104 -5.83 -7.85 20.59
N GLU A 105 -5.68 -9.05 20.00
CA GLU A 105 -6.78 -10.01 19.86
C GLU A 105 -7.26 -10.51 21.22
N GLU A 106 -6.35 -10.78 22.15
CA GLU A 106 -6.69 -11.21 23.52
C GLU A 106 -7.39 -10.10 24.32
N MET A 107 -6.93 -8.83 24.18
CA MET A 107 -7.43 -7.71 24.98
C MET A 107 -8.69 -7.06 24.40
N PHE A 108 -8.84 -6.97 23.09
CA PHE A 108 -9.91 -6.21 22.42
C PHE A 108 -10.72 -7.02 21.39
N GLY A 109 -10.37 -8.29 21.22
CA GLY A 109 -11.08 -9.21 20.33
C GLY A 109 -10.54 -9.22 18.89
N SER A 110 -10.93 -10.28 18.17
CA SER A 110 -10.41 -10.58 16.82
C SER A 110 -10.75 -9.50 15.78
N GLU A 111 -11.86 -8.80 15.92
CA GLU A 111 -12.32 -7.80 14.97
C GLU A 111 -11.44 -6.54 15.01
N VAL A 112 -11.13 -6.04 16.21
CA VAL A 112 -10.21 -4.91 16.39
C VAL A 112 -8.82 -5.26 15.91
N ALA A 113 -8.27 -6.43 16.30
CA ALA A 113 -6.97 -6.91 15.88
C ALA A 113 -6.88 -7.07 14.35
N PHE A 114 -7.95 -7.54 13.70
CA PHE A 114 -8.03 -7.64 12.25
C PHE A 114 -7.96 -6.27 11.56
N LEU A 115 -8.67 -5.27 12.07
CA LEU A 115 -8.65 -3.90 11.51
C LEU A 115 -7.27 -3.26 11.65
N VAL A 116 -6.64 -3.36 12.83
CA VAL A 116 -5.29 -2.84 13.08
C VAL A 116 -4.27 -3.53 12.17
N ASP A 117 -4.27 -4.88 12.08
CA ASP A 117 -3.41 -5.65 11.17
C ASP A 117 -3.61 -5.23 9.70
N GLY A 118 -4.86 -4.96 9.31
CA GLY A 118 -5.21 -4.46 7.98
C GLY A 118 -4.56 -3.11 7.66
N VAL A 119 -4.55 -2.18 8.61
CA VAL A 119 -3.92 -0.85 8.47
C VAL A 119 -2.39 -0.97 8.46
N THR A 120 -1.80 -1.76 9.37
CA THR A 120 -0.34 -1.97 9.52
C THR A 120 0.28 -2.63 8.29
N LYS A 121 -0.34 -3.69 7.75
CA LYS A 121 0.18 -4.42 6.55
C LYS A 121 0.25 -3.57 5.29
N LEU A 122 -0.40 -2.41 5.26
CA LEU A 122 -0.29 -1.46 4.17
C LEU A 122 1.07 -0.73 4.14
N ASN A 123 1.82 -0.73 5.25
CA ASN A 123 3.07 0.02 5.41
C ASN A 123 4.35 -0.82 5.22
N GLN A 124 4.30 -2.16 5.42
CA GLN A 124 5.49 -3.00 5.48
C GLN A 124 5.78 -3.76 4.17
N PHE A 125 6.87 -3.43 3.43
CA PHE A 125 7.67 -4.39 2.62
C PHE A 125 8.88 -3.74 1.94
N GLN A 126 9.97 -4.53 1.75
CA GLN A 126 11.20 -4.13 1.03
C GLN A 126 11.09 -4.52 -0.46
N TYR A 127 11.34 -3.58 -1.37
CA TYR A 127 11.34 -3.77 -2.82
C TYR A 127 12.52 -3.08 -3.49
N GLU A 128 12.92 -3.58 -4.66
CA GLU A 128 14.09 -3.12 -5.40
C GLU A 128 13.94 -1.73 -6.05
N THR A 129 12.70 -1.31 -6.43
CA THR A 129 12.45 0.03 -6.99
C THR A 129 11.37 0.79 -6.22
N LYS A 130 11.44 2.15 -6.24
CA LYS A 130 10.45 3.02 -5.58
C LYS A 130 9.05 2.94 -6.22
N GLU A 131 8.99 2.71 -7.53
CA GLU A 131 7.74 2.68 -8.30
C GLU A 131 6.99 1.36 -8.11
N ASP A 132 7.70 0.22 -8.12
CA ASP A 132 7.12 -1.10 -7.85
C ASP A 132 6.59 -1.20 -6.42
N ARG A 133 7.31 -0.60 -5.46
CA ARG A 133 6.88 -0.50 -4.05
C ARG A 133 5.56 0.25 -3.92
N GLN A 134 5.41 1.35 -4.63
CA GLN A 134 4.20 2.18 -4.60
C GLN A 134 3.01 1.43 -5.20
N MET A 135 3.20 0.74 -6.32
CA MET A 135 2.15 -0.02 -7.00
C MET A 135 1.66 -1.21 -6.18
N GLU A 136 2.55 -1.95 -5.53
CA GLU A 136 2.17 -3.08 -4.68
C GLU A 136 1.50 -2.62 -3.38
N ASN A 137 1.90 -1.48 -2.80
CA ASN A 137 1.19 -0.89 -1.68
C ASN A 137 -0.26 -0.54 -2.05
N TYR A 138 -0.49 0.02 -3.25
CA TYR A 138 -1.84 0.28 -3.73
C TYR A 138 -2.66 -0.99 -3.92
N ARG A 139 -2.06 -2.03 -4.51
CA ARG A 139 -2.70 -3.33 -4.64
C ARG A 139 -3.15 -3.88 -3.29
N LYS A 140 -2.27 -3.85 -2.29
CA LYS A 140 -2.58 -4.35 -0.93
C LYS A 140 -3.66 -3.52 -0.25
N MET A 141 -3.60 -2.20 -0.37
CA MET A 141 -4.62 -1.31 0.15
C MET A 141 -5.99 -1.66 -0.41
N ILE A 142 -6.09 -1.89 -1.71
CA ILE A 142 -7.33 -2.24 -2.38
C ILE A 142 -7.81 -3.63 -1.97
N LEU A 143 -6.90 -4.59 -1.79
CA LEU A 143 -7.23 -5.92 -1.29
C LEU A 143 -7.70 -5.92 0.17
N ALA A 144 -7.12 -5.06 1.01
CA ALA A 144 -7.58 -4.84 2.38
C ALA A 144 -8.97 -4.19 2.40
N MET A 145 -9.21 -3.18 1.54
CA MET A 145 -10.54 -2.56 1.33
C MET A 145 -11.62 -3.57 1.01
N ALA A 146 -11.29 -4.52 0.13
CA ALA A 146 -12.25 -5.51 -0.34
C ALA A 146 -12.60 -6.56 0.73
N LYS A 147 -11.76 -6.69 1.77
CA LYS A 147 -12.04 -7.51 2.95
C LYS A 147 -12.89 -6.76 3.98
N ASP A 148 -12.51 -5.53 4.30
CA ASP A 148 -13.26 -4.65 5.19
C ASP A 148 -12.97 -3.19 4.87
N VAL A 149 -14.02 -2.46 4.50
CA VAL A 149 -13.91 -1.05 4.09
C VAL A 149 -13.50 -0.13 5.25
N ARG A 150 -13.71 -0.53 6.52
CA ARG A 150 -13.31 0.23 7.71
C ARG A 150 -11.80 0.47 7.76
N VAL A 151 -10.99 -0.49 7.29
CA VAL A 151 -9.53 -0.33 7.17
C VAL A 151 -9.16 0.92 6.36
N VAL A 152 -9.89 1.18 5.28
CA VAL A 152 -9.65 2.36 4.45
C VAL A 152 -10.15 3.63 5.10
N VAL A 153 -11.26 3.56 5.80
CA VAL A 153 -11.80 4.73 6.52
C VAL A 153 -10.82 5.17 7.61
N ILE A 154 -10.24 4.24 8.37
CA ILE A 154 -9.16 4.53 9.32
C ILE A 154 -7.96 5.18 8.59
N LYS A 155 -7.54 4.60 7.46
CA LYS A 155 -6.42 5.14 6.68
C LYS A 155 -6.69 6.52 6.06
N LEU A 156 -7.95 6.83 5.73
CA LEU A 156 -8.35 8.18 5.31
C LEU A 156 -8.27 9.18 6.47
N GLY A 157 -8.66 8.80 7.68
CA GLY A 157 -8.50 9.61 8.90
C GLY A 157 -7.03 9.89 9.21
N ASP A 158 -6.19 8.84 9.20
CA ASP A 158 -4.73 8.95 9.36
C ASP A 158 -4.13 9.90 8.30
N ARG A 159 -4.45 9.69 7.02
CA ARG A 159 -3.98 10.56 5.92
C ARG A 159 -4.42 12.01 6.10
N LEU A 160 -5.65 12.25 6.53
CA LEU A 160 -6.16 13.60 6.75
C LEU A 160 -5.39 14.29 7.89
N HIS A 161 -5.18 13.62 9.02
CA HIS A 161 -4.39 14.20 10.11
C HIS A 161 -2.94 14.44 9.69
N ASN A 162 -2.33 13.52 8.96
CA ASN A 162 -0.98 13.70 8.41
C ASN A 162 -0.90 14.90 7.45
N MET A 163 -1.94 15.16 6.65
CA MET A 163 -2.01 16.34 5.79
C MET A 163 -2.18 17.64 6.57
N ARG A 164 -2.93 17.66 7.68
CA ARG A 164 -3.08 18.82 8.58
C ARG A 164 -1.76 19.20 9.24
N THR A 165 -0.93 18.20 9.58
CA THR A 165 0.37 18.36 10.26
C THR A 165 1.57 18.41 9.31
N LEU A 166 1.35 18.38 7.99
CA LEU A 166 2.40 18.22 6.96
C LEU A 166 3.44 19.36 6.92
N LYS A 167 3.10 20.52 7.51
CA LYS A 167 4.01 21.70 7.60
C LYS A 167 5.34 21.43 8.30
N HIS A 168 5.39 20.43 9.19
CA HIS A 168 6.59 20.06 9.95
C HIS A 168 7.55 19.13 9.17
N MET A 169 7.18 18.74 7.96
CA MET A 169 8.00 17.87 7.11
C MET A 169 8.82 18.68 6.08
N ARG A 170 9.88 18.06 5.54
CA ARG A 170 10.70 18.65 4.46
C ARG A 170 9.88 18.85 3.18
N SER A 171 10.19 19.90 2.41
CA SER A 171 9.42 20.31 1.22
C SER A 171 9.30 19.21 0.16
N ASP A 172 10.35 18.39 -0.07
CA ASP A 172 10.31 17.24 -0.97
C ASP A 172 9.31 16.17 -0.54
N LYS A 173 9.27 15.88 0.78
CA LYS A 173 8.29 14.98 1.37
C LYS A 173 6.86 15.54 1.30
N GLN A 174 6.70 16.85 1.58
CA GLN A 174 5.39 17.52 1.49
C GLN A 174 4.77 17.35 0.09
N LYS A 175 5.52 17.67 -0.97
CA LYS A 175 5.03 17.55 -2.35
C LYS A 175 4.68 16.10 -2.73
N ARG A 176 5.52 15.14 -2.33
CA ARG A 176 5.26 13.73 -2.61
C ARG A 176 3.98 13.24 -1.94
N ILE A 177 3.80 13.51 -0.63
CA ILE A 177 2.62 13.10 0.15
C ILE A 177 1.36 13.81 -0.38
N ALA A 178 1.45 15.10 -0.69
CA ALA A 178 0.34 15.86 -1.26
C ALA A 178 -0.10 15.32 -2.63
N LYS A 179 0.84 14.96 -3.50
CA LYS A 179 0.56 14.35 -4.81
C LYS A 179 -0.14 12.99 -4.66
N GLU A 180 0.40 12.12 -3.81
CA GLU A 180 -0.20 10.82 -3.50
C GLU A 180 -1.62 10.97 -2.94
N THR A 181 -1.81 11.93 -2.04
CA THR A 181 -3.12 12.22 -1.44
C THR A 181 -4.13 12.66 -2.49
N LEU A 182 -3.74 13.56 -3.40
CA LEU A 182 -4.61 14.06 -4.46
C LEU A 182 -4.95 13.01 -5.51
N GLU A 183 -3.98 12.14 -5.86
CA GLU A 183 -4.16 11.12 -6.91
C GLU A 183 -4.89 9.87 -6.43
N ILE A 184 -4.87 9.56 -5.12
CA ILE A 184 -5.37 8.28 -4.60
C ILE A 184 -6.37 8.46 -3.47
N PHE A 185 -5.99 9.10 -2.37
CA PHE A 185 -6.84 9.15 -1.18
C PHE A 185 -8.08 10.03 -1.36
N ALA A 186 -7.96 11.18 -2.00
CA ALA A 186 -9.10 12.05 -2.27
C ALA A 186 -10.12 11.40 -3.23
N PRO A 187 -9.74 10.72 -4.33
CA PRO A 187 -10.65 9.91 -5.13
C PRO A 187 -11.28 8.74 -4.38
N LEU A 188 -10.55 8.06 -3.49
CA LEU A 188 -11.11 7.01 -2.64
C LEU A 188 -12.19 7.55 -1.69
N ALA A 189 -11.91 8.66 -1.00
CA ALA A 189 -12.89 9.34 -0.16
C ALA A 189 -14.13 9.76 -0.97
N HIS A 190 -13.94 10.22 -2.21
CA HIS A 190 -15.04 10.53 -3.14
C HIS A 190 -15.87 9.29 -3.48
N ARG A 191 -15.25 8.15 -3.75
CA ARG A 191 -15.94 6.91 -4.10
C ARG A 191 -16.72 6.34 -2.93
N LEU A 192 -16.17 6.46 -1.72
CA LEU A 192 -16.84 6.07 -0.48
C LEU A 192 -17.92 7.08 -0.03
N GLY A 193 -18.07 8.21 -0.75
CA GLY A 193 -19.04 9.26 -0.44
C GLY A 193 -18.68 10.14 0.77
N ILE A 194 -17.46 10.00 1.33
CA ILE A 194 -17.00 10.77 2.50
C ILE A 194 -16.50 12.15 2.02
N PHE A 195 -17.45 13.03 1.70
CA PHE A 195 -17.11 14.28 1.02
C PHE A 195 -16.34 15.26 1.90
N ASN A 196 -16.61 15.31 3.21
CA ASN A 196 -15.88 16.20 4.12
C ASN A 196 -14.39 15.91 4.10
N VAL A 197 -13.99 14.64 4.24
CA VAL A 197 -12.60 14.21 4.15
C VAL A 197 -12.02 14.47 2.76
N LYS A 198 -12.77 14.15 1.70
CA LYS A 198 -12.32 14.38 0.32
C LYS A 198 -11.94 15.83 0.06
N TRP A 199 -12.83 16.77 0.40
CA TRP A 199 -12.61 18.18 0.08
C TRP A 199 -11.41 18.75 0.86
N GLU A 200 -11.28 18.38 2.12
CA GLU A 200 -10.14 18.83 2.92
C GLU A 200 -8.81 18.25 2.40
N LEU A 201 -8.80 16.97 2.03
CA LEU A 201 -7.63 16.35 1.38
C LEU A 201 -7.26 17.04 0.07
N GLU A 202 -8.25 17.38 -0.78
CA GLU A 202 -8.03 18.10 -2.03
C GLU A 202 -7.48 19.51 -1.79
N ASP A 203 -8.06 20.30 -0.87
CA ASP A 203 -7.64 21.67 -0.59
C ASP A 203 -6.24 21.72 0.06
N LEU A 204 -5.95 20.82 1.02
CA LEU A 204 -4.63 20.71 1.63
C LEU A 204 -3.58 20.26 0.59
N SER A 205 -3.91 19.30 -0.28
CA SER A 205 -3.00 18.87 -1.34
C SER A 205 -2.71 20.00 -2.32
N PHE A 206 -3.70 20.77 -2.72
CA PHE A 206 -3.56 21.93 -3.60
C PHE A 206 -2.63 22.98 -3.00
N ARG A 207 -2.78 23.27 -1.71
CA ARG A 207 -1.92 24.20 -0.98
C ARG A 207 -0.44 23.85 -1.04
N TYR A 208 -0.09 22.54 -0.96
CA TYR A 208 1.31 22.11 -1.00
C TYR A 208 1.87 21.88 -2.41
N LEU A 209 1.02 21.54 -3.38
CA LEU A 209 1.44 21.30 -4.76
C LEU A 209 1.59 22.58 -5.59
N GLU A 210 0.66 23.52 -5.43
CA GLU A 210 0.56 24.77 -6.20
C GLU A 210 0.33 25.96 -5.25
N PRO A 211 1.26 26.26 -4.33
CA PRO A 211 1.04 27.25 -3.28
C PRO A 211 0.72 28.65 -3.82
N GLU A 212 1.39 29.11 -4.86
CA GLU A 212 1.16 30.41 -5.46
C GLU A 212 -0.30 30.56 -5.94
N LYS A 213 -0.79 29.56 -6.68
CA LYS A 213 -2.18 29.55 -7.19
C LYS A 213 -3.21 29.40 -6.09
N TYR A 214 -2.88 28.64 -5.04
CA TYR A 214 -3.75 28.47 -3.87
C TYR A 214 -3.95 29.82 -3.15
N TYR A 215 -2.85 30.52 -2.81
CA TYR A 215 -2.95 31.77 -2.07
C TYR A 215 -3.52 32.91 -2.92
N ASP A 216 -3.21 32.98 -4.23
CA ASP A 216 -3.85 33.91 -5.16
C ASP A 216 -5.38 33.72 -5.18
N LEU A 217 -5.84 32.46 -5.30
CA LEU A 217 -7.28 32.15 -5.26
C LEU A 217 -7.91 32.50 -3.91
N VAL A 218 -7.23 32.26 -2.78
CA VAL A 218 -7.69 32.63 -1.44
C VAL A 218 -7.86 34.16 -1.35
N ASP A 219 -6.91 34.94 -1.85
CA ASP A 219 -6.96 36.40 -1.79
C ASP A 219 -8.06 36.98 -2.70
N GLN A 220 -8.21 36.46 -3.91
CA GLN A 220 -9.35 36.82 -4.79
C GLN A 220 -10.71 36.48 -4.16
N MET A 221 -10.79 35.36 -3.43
CA MET A 221 -12.01 34.97 -2.72
C MET A 221 -12.29 35.87 -1.52
N LYS A 222 -11.25 36.33 -0.79
CA LYS A 222 -11.42 37.27 0.33
C LYS A 222 -11.93 38.63 -0.11
N GLN A 223 -11.38 39.19 -1.19
CA GLN A 223 -11.74 40.53 -1.67
C GLN A 223 -13.25 40.72 -1.96
N LYS A 224 -13.96 39.66 -2.37
CA LYS A 224 -15.39 39.68 -2.70
C LYS A 224 -16.25 38.95 -1.67
N ARG A 225 -15.73 38.69 -0.48
CA ARG A 225 -16.42 37.87 0.53
C ARG A 225 -17.73 38.50 0.99
N GLN A 226 -17.70 39.75 1.42
CA GLN A 226 -18.88 40.46 1.97
C GLN A 226 -20.02 40.48 0.96
N ALA A 227 -19.76 40.92 -0.27
CA ALA A 227 -20.78 41.00 -1.32
C ALA A 227 -21.40 39.62 -1.63
N ARG A 228 -20.62 38.54 -1.51
CA ARG A 228 -21.14 37.16 -1.69
C ARG A 228 -22.00 36.72 -0.52
N GLU A 229 -21.57 36.99 0.71
CA GLU A 229 -22.32 36.68 1.93
C GLU A 229 -23.69 37.44 1.91
N ASP A 230 -23.72 38.70 1.48
CA ASP A 230 -24.94 39.49 1.37
C ASP A 230 -25.92 38.85 0.36
N ILE A 231 -25.45 38.42 -0.82
CA ILE A 231 -26.30 37.76 -1.83
C ILE A 231 -26.83 36.43 -1.33
N VAL A 232 -26.00 35.62 -0.68
CA VAL A 232 -26.40 34.31 -0.12
C VAL A 232 -27.44 34.52 0.98
N ASN A 233 -27.23 35.48 1.90
CA ASN A 233 -28.11 35.77 3.01
C ASN A 233 -29.48 36.30 2.51
N ASP A 234 -29.48 37.18 1.50
CA ASP A 234 -30.69 37.66 0.89
C ASP A 234 -31.47 36.53 0.18
N THR A 235 -30.79 35.70 -0.60
CA THR A 235 -31.38 34.51 -1.22
C THR A 235 -31.99 33.56 -0.17
N MET A 236 -31.28 33.31 0.93
CA MET A 236 -31.75 32.46 2.04
C MET A 236 -33.01 33.08 2.69
N SER A 237 -33.01 34.40 2.94
CA SER A 237 -34.14 35.11 3.55
C SER A 237 -35.40 35.02 2.70
N GLN A 238 -35.29 35.30 1.38
CA GLN A 238 -36.42 35.22 0.45
C GLN A 238 -36.96 33.79 0.35
N LEU A 239 -36.09 32.80 0.26
CA LEU A 239 -36.48 31.39 0.19
C LEU A 239 -37.13 30.92 1.50
N THR A 240 -36.59 31.31 2.66
CA THR A 240 -37.17 30.98 3.97
C THR A 240 -38.58 31.51 4.10
N LYS A 241 -38.82 32.77 3.66
CA LYS A 241 -40.16 33.39 3.68
C LYS A 241 -41.13 32.61 2.79
N ALA A 242 -40.74 32.31 1.54
CA ALA A 242 -41.63 31.63 0.60
C ALA A 242 -41.95 30.18 1.02
N LEU A 243 -40.97 29.47 1.62
CA LEU A 243 -41.19 28.12 2.17
C LEU A 243 -42.08 28.14 3.41
N GLY A 244 -41.97 29.20 4.25
CA GLY A 244 -42.86 29.42 5.38
C GLY A 244 -44.31 29.64 4.96
N GLU A 245 -44.54 30.42 3.90
CA GLU A 245 -45.86 30.66 3.30
C GLU A 245 -46.46 29.36 2.72
N ALA A 246 -45.62 28.48 2.19
CA ALA A 246 -46.02 27.17 1.68
C ALA A 246 -46.10 26.07 2.74
N HIS A 247 -45.89 26.39 4.03
CA HIS A 247 -45.86 25.46 5.15
C HIS A 247 -44.84 24.30 5.01
N ILE A 248 -43.73 24.49 4.30
CA ILE A 248 -42.65 23.53 4.14
C ILE A 248 -41.56 23.82 5.16
N LYS A 249 -41.31 22.86 6.05
CA LYS A 249 -40.19 22.92 6.99
C LYS A 249 -38.88 22.66 6.25
N ALA A 250 -37.92 23.57 6.34
CA ALA A 250 -36.64 23.46 5.70
C ALA A 250 -35.53 24.06 6.57
N ASP A 251 -34.37 23.42 6.57
CA ASP A 251 -33.12 24.00 7.07
C ASP A 251 -32.33 24.54 5.88
N ILE A 252 -32.06 25.85 5.90
CA ILE A 252 -31.43 26.55 4.78
C ILE A 252 -30.10 27.11 5.22
N LYS A 253 -29.02 26.71 4.51
CA LYS A 253 -27.64 27.10 4.84
C LYS A 253 -26.86 27.53 3.60
N GLY A 254 -26.06 28.56 3.74
CA GLY A 254 -25.06 28.92 2.74
C GLY A 254 -23.98 27.81 2.66
N ARG A 255 -23.56 27.46 1.44
CA ARG A 255 -22.53 26.47 1.22
C ARG A 255 -21.27 27.09 0.64
N PRO A 256 -20.17 27.17 1.40
CA PRO A 256 -18.88 27.58 0.86
C PRO A 256 -18.39 26.53 -0.16
N LYS A 257 -17.74 27.00 -1.23
CA LYS A 257 -17.15 26.13 -2.23
C LYS A 257 -15.65 25.95 -1.96
N HIS A 258 -15.17 24.73 -2.10
CA HIS A 258 -13.79 24.37 -1.84
C HIS A 258 -12.84 24.87 -2.93
N PHE A 259 -11.65 25.35 -2.54
CA PHE A 259 -10.68 26.01 -3.40
C PHE A 259 -10.22 25.14 -4.55
N TYR A 260 -9.87 23.88 -4.29
CA TYR A 260 -9.44 22.94 -5.35
C TYR A 260 -10.55 22.69 -6.39
N SER A 261 -11.80 22.61 -5.96
CA SER A 261 -12.94 22.43 -6.86
C SER A 261 -13.12 23.64 -7.79
N ILE A 262 -12.86 24.85 -7.31
CA ILE A 262 -12.86 26.08 -8.10
C ILE A 262 -11.70 26.05 -9.09
N TYR A 263 -10.48 25.82 -8.61
CA TYR A 263 -9.28 25.74 -9.42
C TYR A 263 -9.39 24.71 -10.54
N LYS A 264 -9.91 23.51 -10.25
CA LYS A 264 -10.14 22.45 -11.25
C LYS A 264 -11.07 22.90 -12.37
N LYS A 265 -12.13 23.66 -12.05
CA LYS A 265 -13.06 24.24 -13.05
C LYS A 265 -12.38 25.32 -13.88
N MET A 266 -11.66 26.25 -13.23
CA MET A 266 -10.89 27.28 -13.93
C MET A 266 -9.94 26.65 -14.96
N LYS A 267 -9.18 25.64 -14.54
CA LYS A 267 -8.20 24.94 -15.39
C LYS A 267 -8.86 24.16 -16.53
N LYS A 268 -9.98 23.45 -16.25
CA LYS A 268 -10.66 22.61 -17.24
C LYS A 268 -11.31 23.44 -18.35
N ASP A 269 -11.97 24.53 -17.97
CA ASP A 269 -12.78 25.35 -18.87
C ASP A 269 -11.99 26.56 -19.39
N ASN A 270 -10.72 26.72 -18.98
CA ASN A 270 -9.87 27.89 -19.22
C ASN A 270 -10.59 29.22 -18.92
N ARG A 271 -11.19 29.30 -17.72
CA ARG A 271 -12.03 30.43 -17.28
C ARG A 271 -11.41 31.13 -16.08
N ASP A 272 -11.67 32.45 -16.00
CA ASP A 272 -11.36 33.24 -14.81
C ASP A 272 -12.40 33.00 -13.69
N LEU A 273 -12.02 33.33 -12.45
CA LEU A 273 -12.91 33.20 -11.28
C LEU A 273 -14.25 33.93 -11.48
N SER A 274 -14.25 35.06 -12.19
CA SER A 274 -15.46 35.85 -12.49
C SER A 274 -16.47 35.14 -13.41
N GLN A 275 -16.02 34.14 -14.16
CA GLN A 275 -16.83 33.36 -15.11
C GLN A 275 -17.37 32.06 -14.50
N ILE A 276 -17.13 31.82 -13.20
CA ILE A 276 -17.62 30.62 -12.50
C ILE A 276 -18.94 30.95 -11.82
N TYR A 277 -20.04 30.45 -12.39
CA TYR A 277 -21.42 30.74 -11.97
C TYR A 277 -21.86 30.06 -10.67
N ASP A 278 -21.12 29.08 -10.14
CA ASP A 278 -21.49 28.28 -8.98
C ASP A 278 -20.64 28.55 -7.73
N LEU A 279 -20.13 29.79 -7.62
CA LEU A 279 -19.43 30.27 -6.42
C LEU A 279 -20.34 30.50 -5.24
N LEU A 280 -21.58 30.91 -5.54
CA LEU A 280 -22.64 31.17 -4.58
C LEU A 280 -23.56 29.94 -4.55
N ALA A 281 -23.68 29.29 -3.41
CA ALA A 281 -24.55 28.15 -3.27
C ALA A 281 -25.34 28.18 -1.96
N VAL A 282 -26.61 27.78 -2.05
CA VAL A 282 -27.53 27.61 -0.92
C VAL A 282 -27.93 26.14 -0.88
N ARG A 283 -27.92 25.56 0.31
CA ARG A 283 -28.39 24.22 0.58
C ARG A 283 -29.71 24.27 1.32
N VAL A 284 -30.71 23.55 0.83
CA VAL A 284 -32.03 23.38 1.43
C VAL A 284 -32.24 21.94 1.82
N ILE A 285 -32.50 21.67 3.08
CA ILE A 285 -32.73 20.33 3.62
C ILE A 285 -34.17 20.27 4.09
N VAL A 286 -34.91 19.26 3.62
CA VAL A 286 -36.34 19.04 3.91
C VAL A 286 -36.58 17.62 4.40
N ASP A 287 -37.80 17.33 4.85
CA ASP A 287 -38.11 16.01 5.44
C ASP A 287 -38.39 14.96 4.38
N THR A 288 -39.09 15.30 3.27
CA THR A 288 -39.54 14.32 2.28
C THR A 288 -39.08 14.61 0.85
N ILE A 289 -39.07 13.57 -0.01
CA ILE A 289 -38.75 13.72 -1.44
C ILE A 289 -39.80 14.65 -2.16
N PRO A 290 -41.10 14.51 -1.93
CA PRO A 290 -42.10 15.48 -2.48
C PRO A 290 -41.76 16.93 -2.12
N ASP A 291 -41.32 17.19 -0.88
CA ASP A 291 -40.93 18.56 -0.48
C ASP A 291 -39.72 19.05 -1.26
N CYS A 292 -38.76 18.15 -1.63
CA CYS A 292 -37.65 18.56 -2.47
C CYS A 292 -38.09 19.12 -3.82
N TYR A 293 -39.09 18.50 -4.47
CA TYR A 293 -39.63 18.98 -5.73
C TYR A 293 -40.50 20.22 -5.55
N ALA A 294 -41.22 20.33 -4.43
CA ALA A 294 -41.99 21.53 -4.08
C ALA A 294 -41.06 22.76 -3.89
N VAL A 295 -39.97 22.63 -3.16
CA VAL A 295 -38.92 23.65 -3.01
C VAL A 295 -38.34 24.05 -4.36
N LEU A 296 -38.10 23.10 -5.27
CA LEU A 296 -37.64 23.41 -6.63
C LEU A 296 -38.65 24.31 -7.38
N GLY A 297 -39.93 23.95 -7.33
CA GLY A 297 -40.99 24.75 -7.94
C GLY A 297 -41.07 26.16 -7.36
N ILE A 298 -40.98 26.32 -6.04
CA ILE A 298 -40.96 27.61 -5.35
C ILE A 298 -39.73 28.43 -5.78
N ALA A 299 -38.53 27.81 -5.77
CA ALA A 299 -37.30 28.47 -6.19
C ALA A 299 -37.40 29.00 -7.64
N HIS A 300 -37.98 28.21 -8.56
CA HIS A 300 -38.19 28.63 -9.96
C HIS A 300 -39.29 29.66 -10.12
N SER A 301 -40.23 29.78 -9.19
CA SER A 301 -41.22 30.84 -9.19
C SER A 301 -40.64 32.16 -8.68
N LEU A 302 -39.70 32.13 -7.74
CA LEU A 302 -39.03 33.32 -7.22
C LEU A 302 -37.97 33.85 -8.20
N TRP A 303 -37.21 32.95 -8.84
CA TRP A 303 -36.08 33.34 -9.69
C TRP A 303 -36.07 32.55 -10.99
N LYS A 304 -35.58 33.18 -12.05
CA LYS A 304 -35.46 32.55 -13.37
C LYS A 304 -34.33 31.53 -13.38
N PRO A 305 -34.58 30.23 -13.69
CA PRO A 305 -33.55 29.25 -13.78
C PRO A 305 -32.67 29.45 -15.02
N LEU A 306 -31.35 29.14 -14.89
CA LEU A 306 -30.43 29.10 -16.01
C LEU A 306 -30.65 27.84 -16.84
N PRO A 307 -30.82 27.93 -18.18
CA PRO A 307 -31.00 26.78 -19.05
C PRO A 307 -29.85 25.78 -18.93
N TYR A 308 -30.14 24.48 -19.01
CA TYR A 308 -29.17 23.37 -18.96
C TYR A 308 -28.35 23.27 -17.65
N ARG A 309 -28.77 23.97 -16.57
CA ARG A 309 -28.10 23.91 -15.25
C ARG A 309 -28.89 23.16 -14.19
N PHE A 310 -30.04 22.61 -14.54
CA PHE A 310 -30.80 21.70 -13.69
C PHE A 310 -30.23 20.27 -13.75
N LYS A 311 -30.13 19.65 -12.59
CA LYS A 311 -29.67 18.22 -12.46
C LYS A 311 -30.48 17.55 -11.37
N ASP A 312 -31.11 16.43 -11.73
CA ASP A 312 -31.86 15.59 -10.82
C ASP A 312 -31.04 14.36 -10.45
N TYR A 313 -30.39 14.43 -9.30
CA TYR A 313 -29.67 13.31 -8.71
C TYR A 313 -30.51 12.54 -7.68
N ILE A 314 -31.80 12.90 -7.47
CA ILE A 314 -32.73 12.11 -6.67
C ILE A 314 -33.24 10.93 -7.51
N SER A 315 -33.74 11.23 -8.71
CA SER A 315 -34.21 10.21 -9.66
C SER A 315 -33.07 9.39 -10.25
N MET A 316 -31.88 9.99 -10.41
CA MET A 316 -30.68 9.34 -10.96
C MET A 316 -29.47 9.53 -10.04
N PRO A 317 -29.38 8.75 -8.94
CA PRO A 317 -28.26 8.87 -7.99
C PRO A 317 -26.91 8.64 -8.65
N LYS A 318 -25.88 9.36 -8.20
CA LYS A 318 -24.49 9.10 -8.63
C LYS A 318 -24.00 7.74 -8.13
N SER A 319 -22.92 7.22 -8.70
CA SER A 319 -22.29 5.95 -8.28
C SER A 319 -21.83 5.91 -6.83
N ASN A 320 -21.54 7.07 -6.25
CA ASN A 320 -21.23 7.24 -4.83
C ASN A 320 -22.48 7.51 -3.97
N MET A 321 -23.67 7.18 -4.48
CA MET A 321 -24.98 7.33 -3.83
C MET A 321 -25.37 8.77 -3.49
N TYR A 322 -24.69 9.76 -4.05
CA TYR A 322 -25.05 11.15 -3.86
C TYR A 322 -26.42 11.45 -4.52
N GLN A 323 -27.34 11.98 -3.73
CA GLN A 323 -28.68 12.40 -4.16
C GLN A 323 -28.92 13.87 -3.77
N SER A 324 -29.41 14.66 -4.70
CA SER A 324 -29.83 16.06 -4.49
C SER A 324 -30.42 16.60 -5.79
N LEU A 325 -31.38 17.52 -5.72
CA LEU A 325 -31.72 18.37 -6.87
C LEU A 325 -30.72 19.54 -6.89
N HIS A 326 -30.21 19.86 -8.05
CA HIS A 326 -29.36 21.03 -8.26
C HIS A 326 -29.99 21.93 -9.31
N THR A 327 -30.21 23.17 -8.99
CA THR A 327 -30.61 24.18 -9.97
C THR A 327 -29.78 25.44 -9.78
N THR A 328 -29.51 26.17 -10.85
CA THR A 328 -28.86 27.48 -10.79
C THR A 328 -29.88 28.52 -11.24
N VAL A 329 -30.13 29.49 -10.40
CA VAL A 329 -31.07 30.56 -10.66
C VAL A 329 -30.36 31.92 -10.73
N ILE A 330 -30.97 32.90 -11.41
CA ILE A 330 -30.49 34.27 -11.40
C ILE A 330 -31.13 34.96 -10.18
N GLY A 331 -30.33 35.06 -9.11
CA GLY A 331 -30.75 35.66 -7.85
C GLY A 331 -30.73 37.18 -7.89
N THR A 332 -30.81 37.80 -6.70
CA THR A 332 -30.68 39.23 -6.51
C THR A 332 -29.40 39.78 -7.11
N MET A 333 -29.44 41.02 -7.60
CA MET A 333 -28.33 41.69 -8.31
C MET A 333 -27.89 40.99 -9.60
N GLY A 334 -28.72 40.09 -10.19
CA GLY A 334 -28.40 39.40 -11.44
C GLY A 334 -27.30 38.36 -11.32
N GLN A 335 -26.91 37.94 -10.09
CA GLN A 335 -25.88 36.98 -9.86
C GLN A 335 -26.44 35.54 -9.87
N PRO A 336 -25.74 34.58 -10.49
CA PRO A 336 -26.15 33.19 -10.47
C PRO A 336 -25.91 32.57 -9.09
N VAL A 337 -26.95 31.91 -8.54
CA VAL A 337 -26.89 31.17 -7.27
C VAL A 337 -27.29 29.73 -7.52
N GLU A 338 -26.45 28.78 -7.08
CA GLU A 338 -26.78 27.34 -7.10
C GLU A 338 -27.63 26.99 -5.88
N ILE A 339 -28.77 26.36 -6.09
CA ILE A 339 -29.64 25.84 -5.01
C ILE A 339 -29.56 24.32 -5.04
N GLN A 340 -29.14 23.72 -3.91
CA GLN A 340 -29.04 22.27 -3.71
C GLN A 340 -30.12 21.85 -2.73
N ILE A 341 -31.03 20.98 -3.17
CA ILE A 341 -32.20 20.57 -2.41
C ILE A 341 -32.12 19.06 -2.17
N ARG A 342 -32.29 18.61 -0.92
CA ARG A 342 -32.23 17.22 -0.53
C ARG A 342 -32.94 16.96 0.80
N THR A 343 -33.25 15.69 1.10
CA THR A 343 -33.77 15.30 2.41
C THR A 343 -32.67 15.18 3.46
N TRP A 344 -33.07 15.10 4.75
CA TRP A 344 -32.14 14.83 5.85
C TRP A 344 -31.37 13.52 5.66
N GLU A 345 -32.04 12.48 5.16
CA GLU A 345 -31.38 11.19 4.88
C GLU A 345 -30.31 11.32 3.76
N MET A 346 -30.68 11.98 2.64
CA MET A 346 -29.72 12.26 1.56
C MET A 346 -28.58 13.16 2.02
N HIS A 347 -28.86 14.09 2.93
CA HIS A 347 -27.84 14.95 3.51
C HIS A 347 -26.83 14.12 4.32
N ARG A 348 -27.33 13.25 5.19
CA ARG A 348 -26.50 12.36 5.99
C ARG A 348 -25.63 11.43 5.13
N VAL A 349 -26.23 10.77 4.14
CA VAL A 349 -25.48 9.94 3.17
C VAL A 349 -24.44 10.77 2.41
N SER A 350 -24.75 12.02 2.07
CA SER A 350 -23.82 12.94 1.38
C SER A 350 -22.66 13.43 2.26
N GLU A 351 -22.82 13.57 3.57
CA GLU A 351 -21.73 14.05 4.46
C GLU A 351 -20.87 12.89 4.98
N TYR A 352 -21.47 11.75 5.32
CA TYR A 352 -20.81 10.63 5.98
C TYR A 352 -20.54 9.44 5.03
N GLY A 353 -21.17 9.40 3.84
CA GLY A 353 -20.95 8.34 2.85
C GLY A 353 -21.30 6.96 3.38
N VAL A 354 -20.38 6.01 3.12
CA VAL A 354 -20.50 4.63 3.59
C VAL A 354 -20.59 4.55 5.12
N ALA A 355 -19.98 5.49 5.85
CA ALA A 355 -20.01 5.53 7.32
C ALA A 355 -21.43 5.70 7.89
N ALA A 356 -22.33 6.40 7.19
CA ALA A 356 -23.72 6.57 7.62
C ALA A 356 -24.52 5.26 7.79
N HIS A 357 -24.06 4.16 7.19
CA HIS A 357 -24.75 2.88 7.20
C HIS A 357 -24.34 1.93 8.31
N TRP A 358 -23.15 2.11 8.94
CA TRP A 358 -22.69 1.21 10.00
C TRP A 358 -23.54 1.27 11.27
N ARG A 359 -24.06 2.44 11.59
CA ARG A 359 -24.95 2.61 12.77
C ARG A 359 -26.29 1.87 12.66
N TYR A 360 -26.73 1.55 11.42
CA TYR A 360 -28.03 0.87 11.20
C TYR A 360 -27.95 -0.66 11.24
N LYS A 361 -26.72 -1.24 11.29
CA LYS A 361 -26.53 -2.69 11.25
C LYS A 361 -27.03 -3.44 12.47
N GLU A 362 -27.14 -2.79 13.62
CA GLU A 362 -27.52 -3.45 14.87
C GLU A 362 -29.01 -3.82 15.00
N GLY A 363 -29.87 -3.42 14.05
CA GLY A 363 -31.32 -3.65 14.15
C GLY A 363 -32.06 -4.18 12.92
N ASN A 364 -31.50 -4.23 11.71
CA ASN A 364 -32.31 -4.44 10.51
C ASN A 364 -31.63 -5.31 9.42
N LYS A 365 -32.12 -6.55 9.23
CA LYS A 365 -31.65 -7.50 8.20
C LYS A 365 -31.84 -7.05 6.74
N ASN A 366 -32.61 -6.00 6.48
CA ASN A 366 -32.81 -5.44 5.14
C ASN A 366 -31.71 -4.43 4.74
N GLY A 367 -30.94 -3.89 5.67
CA GLY A 367 -29.80 -2.98 5.40
C GLY A 367 -28.62 -3.64 4.68
N ASP A 368 -28.47 -4.96 4.81
CA ASP A 368 -27.35 -5.69 4.22
C ASP A 368 -27.34 -5.67 2.69
N LYS A 369 -28.52 -5.75 2.04
CA LYS A 369 -28.61 -5.78 0.55
C LYS A 369 -28.19 -4.45 -0.08
N GLU A 370 -28.55 -3.33 0.54
CA GLU A 370 -28.26 -2.01 0.02
C GLU A 370 -26.80 -1.62 0.25
N PHE A 371 -26.25 -1.97 1.42
CA PHE A 371 -24.83 -1.84 1.71
C PHE A 371 -23.98 -2.72 0.77
N ASP A 372 -24.38 -3.97 0.53
CA ASP A 372 -23.71 -4.88 -0.37
C ASP A 372 -23.68 -4.37 -1.82
N GLN A 373 -24.72 -3.69 -2.29
CA GLN A 373 -24.70 -3.02 -3.59
C GLN A 373 -23.74 -1.84 -3.62
N LYS A 374 -23.64 -1.07 -2.52
CA LYS A 374 -22.74 0.10 -2.40
C LYS A 374 -21.27 -0.29 -2.41
N VAL A 375 -20.92 -1.46 -1.88
CA VAL A 375 -19.54 -1.99 -1.87
C VAL A 375 -19.30 -3.09 -2.91
N ALA A 376 -20.29 -3.39 -3.76
CA ALA A 376 -20.18 -4.44 -4.79
C ALA A 376 -18.97 -4.23 -5.74
N TRP A 377 -18.60 -2.98 -6.02
CA TRP A 377 -17.41 -2.66 -6.80
C TRP A 377 -16.11 -3.14 -6.11
N LEU A 378 -16.06 -3.19 -4.76
CA LEU A 378 -14.92 -3.75 -4.03
C LEU A 378 -14.79 -5.26 -4.27
N ARG A 379 -15.93 -5.99 -4.38
CA ARG A 379 -15.92 -7.42 -4.72
C ARG A 379 -15.39 -7.66 -6.13
N GLN A 380 -15.74 -6.80 -7.10
CA GLN A 380 -15.16 -6.87 -8.44
C GLN A 380 -13.64 -6.72 -8.43
N VAL A 381 -13.11 -5.90 -7.54
CA VAL A 381 -11.66 -5.75 -7.35
C VAL A 381 -11.02 -7.03 -6.83
N LEU A 382 -11.71 -7.80 -5.98
CA LEU A 382 -11.23 -9.13 -5.54
C LEU A 382 -11.15 -10.13 -6.68
N GLU A 383 -12.08 -10.09 -7.63
CA GLU A 383 -12.05 -10.96 -8.82
C GLU A 383 -10.84 -10.67 -9.73
N TRP A 384 -10.25 -9.46 -9.61
CA TRP A 384 -9.03 -9.09 -10.35
C TRP A 384 -7.73 -9.53 -9.65
N GLN A 385 -7.80 -10.22 -8.50
CA GLN A 385 -6.62 -10.78 -7.80
C GLN A 385 -5.78 -11.70 -8.69
N ASP A 386 -6.40 -12.36 -9.66
CA ASP A 386 -5.76 -13.30 -10.57
C ASP A 386 -4.93 -12.62 -11.68
N THR A 387 -4.98 -11.28 -11.79
CA THR A 387 -4.15 -10.54 -12.75
C THR A 387 -2.71 -10.43 -12.19
N SER A 388 -1.79 -11.09 -12.85
CA SER A 388 -0.39 -11.23 -12.44
C SER A 388 0.44 -9.94 -12.52
N ASN A 389 -0.13 -8.82 -13.01
CA ASN A 389 0.60 -7.56 -13.17
C ASN A 389 0.02 -6.45 -12.26
N PRO A 390 0.76 -6.03 -11.20
CA PRO A 390 0.32 -4.96 -10.29
C PRO A 390 0.01 -3.64 -11.00
N THR A 391 0.75 -3.32 -12.06
CA THR A 391 0.60 -2.09 -12.84
C THR A 391 -0.72 -2.08 -13.62
N GLU A 392 -1.14 -3.22 -14.18
CA GLU A 392 -2.44 -3.34 -14.87
C GLU A 392 -3.61 -3.19 -13.91
N LEU A 393 -3.53 -3.78 -12.72
CA LEU A 393 -4.55 -3.64 -11.67
C LEU A 393 -4.73 -2.18 -11.26
N VAL A 394 -3.64 -1.47 -11.00
CA VAL A 394 -3.69 -0.05 -10.61
C VAL A 394 -4.18 0.83 -11.75
N ASN A 395 -3.80 0.55 -13.00
CA ASN A 395 -4.30 1.30 -14.16
C ASN A 395 -5.80 1.01 -14.43
N ALA A 396 -6.25 -0.23 -14.29
CA ALA A 396 -7.66 -0.59 -14.37
C ALA A 396 -8.47 0.13 -13.29
N LEU A 397 -7.96 0.18 -12.07
CA LEU A 397 -8.57 0.93 -10.97
C LEU A 397 -8.59 2.44 -11.20
N LYS A 398 -7.51 3.01 -11.73
CA LYS A 398 -7.49 4.44 -12.12
C LYS A 398 -8.55 4.73 -13.17
N LEU A 399 -8.78 3.84 -14.13
CA LEU A 399 -9.81 4.00 -15.14
C LEU A 399 -11.23 3.83 -14.56
N ASP A 400 -11.50 2.76 -13.82
CA ASP A 400 -12.86 2.44 -13.36
C ASP A 400 -13.26 3.20 -12.07
N VAL A 401 -12.31 3.46 -11.16
CA VAL A 401 -12.61 4.13 -9.88
C VAL A 401 -12.54 5.65 -10.02
N PHE A 402 -11.70 6.18 -10.90
CA PHE A 402 -11.40 7.63 -10.98
C PHE A 402 -11.92 8.30 -12.25
N SER A 403 -12.38 7.54 -13.27
CA SER A 403 -13.05 8.12 -14.43
C SER A 403 -14.48 8.52 -14.08
N GLY A 404 -14.95 9.61 -14.68
CA GLY A 404 -16.37 9.99 -14.62
C GLY A 404 -17.25 8.93 -15.31
N GLU A 405 -18.56 9.03 -15.14
CA GLU A 405 -19.53 8.11 -15.72
C GLU A 405 -20.21 8.73 -16.95
N VAL A 406 -20.53 7.89 -17.94
CA VAL A 406 -21.45 8.19 -19.03
C VAL A 406 -22.73 7.38 -18.84
N PHE A 407 -23.88 8.05 -19.03
CA PHE A 407 -25.21 7.46 -18.90
C PHE A 407 -25.79 7.28 -20.29
N VAL A 408 -26.04 6.03 -20.67
CA VAL A 408 -26.63 5.66 -21.96
C VAL A 408 -27.91 4.88 -21.73
N PHE A 409 -28.77 4.82 -22.73
CA PHE A 409 -30.08 4.22 -22.62
C PHE A 409 -30.18 2.93 -23.46
N THR A 410 -30.90 1.94 -22.95
CA THR A 410 -31.38 0.84 -23.77
C THR A 410 -32.52 1.33 -24.68
N PRO A 411 -32.87 0.63 -25.77
CA PRO A 411 -34.04 0.97 -26.57
C PRO A 411 -35.37 0.95 -25.78
N LYS A 412 -35.40 0.28 -24.63
CA LYS A 412 -36.54 0.24 -23.72
C LYS A 412 -36.60 1.43 -22.75
N GLY A 413 -35.57 2.27 -22.74
CA GLY A 413 -35.47 3.43 -21.86
C GLY A 413 -34.75 3.16 -20.54
N ASP A 414 -34.20 1.95 -20.30
CA ASP A 414 -33.41 1.67 -19.10
C ASP A 414 -32.08 2.38 -19.17
N VAL A 415 -31.66 2.94 -18.03
CA VAL A 415 -30.39 3.67 -17.91
C VAL A 415 -29.25 2.69 -17.60
N VAL A 416 -28.20 2.72 -18.40
CA VAL A 416 -26.96 1.97 -18.18
C VAL A 416 -25.80 2.92 -17.89
N LYS A 417 -25.13 2.71 -16.78
CA LYS A 417 -23.95 3.50 -16.34
C LYS A 417 -22.69 2.81 -16.81
N LEU A 418 -21.79 3.58 -17.43
CA LEU A 418 -20.50 3.11 -17.93
C LEU A 418 -19.40 4.13 -17.58
N PRO A 419 -18.13 3.72 -17.49
CA PRO A 419 -17.00 4.67 -17.39
C PRO A 419 -16.92 5.59 -18.62
N ILE A 420 -16.44 6.83 -18.44
CA ILE A 420 -16.16 7.72 -19.59
C ILE A 420 -15.12 7.05 -20.51
N GLY A 421 -15.39 7.11 -21.81
CA GLY A 421 -14.54 6.47 -22.81
C GLY A 421 -14.99 5.04 -23.14
N SER A 422 -16.08 4.56 -22.53
CA SER A 422 -16.67 3.27 -22.88
C SER A 422 -17.22 3.26 -24.31
N VAL A 423 -17.23 2.08 -24.90
CA VAL A 423 -17.67 1.81 -26.28
C VAL A 423 -18.92 0.92 -26.29
N PRO A 424 -19.61 0.75 -27.43
CA PRO A 424 -20.78 -0.11 -27.53
C PRO A 424 -20.56 -1.55 -27.06
N LEU A 425 -19.33 -2.05 -27.18
CA LEU A 425 -18.98 -3.38 -26.70
C LEU A 425 -18.98 -3.45 -25.16
N ASP A 426 -18.53 -2.37 -24.47
CA ASP A 426 -18.64 -2.27 -23.02
C ASP A 426 -20.09 -2.25 -22.55
N PHE A 427 -20.94 -1.53 -23.27
CA PHE A 427 -22.38 -1.52 -23.02
C PHE A 427 -22.98 -2.93 -23.18
N ALA A 428 -22.61 -3.67 -24.23
CA ALA A 428 -23.09 -5.03 -24.46
C ALA A 428 -22.76 -5.98 -23.30
N TYR A 429 -21.50 -5.93 -22.81
CA TYR A 429 -21.05 -6.71 -21.65
C TYR A 429 -21.67 -6.25 -20.33
N ARG A 430 -22.01 -4.97 -20.20
CA ARG A 430 -22.67 -4.43 -19.02
C ARG A 430 -24.13 -4.87 -18.93
N VAL A 431 -24.83 -4.93 -20.05
CA VAL A 431 -26.22 -5.41 -20.11
C VAL A 431 -26.29 -6.91 -19.78
N HIS A 432 -25.53 -7.75 -20.48
CA HIS A 432 -25.42 -9.18 -20.19
C HIS A 432 -24.16 -9.77 -20.83
N THR A 433 -23.53 -10.73 -20.17
CA THR A 433 -22.31 -11.37 -20.67
C THR A 433 -22.53 -12.04 -22.02
N ASP A 434 -23.65 -12.74 -22.21
CA ASP A 434 -23.97 -13.41 -23.51
C ASP A 434 -24.24 -12.40 -24.62
N VAL A 435 -24.82 -11.25 -24.32
CA VAL A 435 -25.00 -10.16 -25.31
C VAL A 435 -23.65 -9.67 -25.78
N GLY A 436 -22.71 -9.47 -24.81
CA GLY A 436 -21.34 -9.13 -25.13
C GLY A 436 -20.65 -10.17 -26.00
N HIS A 437 -20.72 -11.46 -25.61
CA HIS A 437 -20.08 -12.56 -26.37
C HIS A 437 -20.60 -12.70 -27.79
N ARG A 438 -21.89 -12.39 -28.03
CA ARG A 438 -22.58 -12.54 -29.34
C ARG A 438 -22.65 -11.24 -30.13
N CYS A 439 -21.99 -10.17 -29.67
CA CYS A 439 -22.03 -8.89 -30.35
C CYS A 439 -21.37 -8.95 -31.72
N VAL A 440 -22.06 -8.42 -32.75
CA VAL A 440 -21.56 -8.29 -34.12
C VAL A 440 -21.56 -6.85 -34.59
N GLY A 441 -22.28 -5.95 -33.92
CA GLY A 441 -22.37 -4.54 -34.24
C GLY A 441 -23.25 -3.80 -33.28
N ALA A 442 -23.32 -2.48 -33.44
CA ALA A 442 -24.14 -1.62 -32.59
C ALA A 442 -24.80 -0.51 -33.41
N LYS A 443 -25.98 -0.07 -32.95
CA LYS A 443 -26.61 1.17 -33.39
C LYS A 443 -26.61 2.17 -32.21
N VAL A 444 -26.24 3.37 -32.49
CA VAL A 444 -26.35 4.48 -31.55
C VAL A 444 -27.27 5.55 -32.12
N ASN A 445 -28.31 5.89 -31.39
CA ASN A 445 -29.35 6.82 -31.83
C ASN A 445 -29.96 6.41 -33.21
N GLY A 446 -30.15 5.11 -33.42
CA GLY A 446 -30.70 4.53 -34.65
C GLY A 446 -29.71 4.38 -35.81
N LYS A 447 -28.46 4.84 -35.68
CA LYS A 447 -27.40 4.75 -36.71
C LYS A 447 -26.41 3.64 -36.38
N ILE A 448 -26.01 2.83 -37.37
CA ILE A 448 -24.94 1.83 -37.19
C ILE A 448 -23.61 2.57 -36.96
N VAL A 449 -22.90 2.19 -35.89
CA VAL A 449 -21.59 2.72 -35.55
C VAL A 449 -20.56 1.60 -35.42
N PRO A 450 -19.26 1.89 -35.56
CA PRO A 450 -18.19 0.91 -35.28
C PRO A 450 -18.14 0.59 -33.79
N LEU A 451 -17.58 -0.58 -33.43
CA LEU A 451 -17.54 -1.07 -32.04
C LEU A 451 -16.59 -0.27 -31.15
N ASP A 452 -15.72 0.54 -31.70
CA ASP A 452 -14.79 1.46 -31.02
C ASP A 452 -15.35 2.90 -30.87
N TYR A 453 -16.61 3.14 -31.26
CA TYR A 453 -17.29 4.43 -31.07
C TYR A 453 -17.35 4.80 -29.59
N THR A 454 -16.90 5.99 -29.23
CA THR A 454 -16.95 6.46 -27.84
C THR A 454 -18.36 6.98 -27.50
N LEU A 455 -19.01 6.32 -26.54
CA LEU A 455 -20.37 6.61 -26.10
C LEU A 455 -20.46 7.96 -25.39
N GLN A 456 -21.55 8.70 -25.66
CA GLN A 456 -21.85 10.02 -25.07
C GLN A 456 -23.06 9.93 -24.14
N ASN A 457 -23.16 10.91 -23.19
CA ASN A 457 -24.35 10.99 -22.33
C ASN A 457 -25.63 11.20 -23.15
N GLY A 458 -26.61 10.35 -22.89
CA GLY A 458 -27.90 10.42 -23.55
C GLY A 458 -28.03 9.54 -24.79
N ASP A 459 -26.95 8.83 -25.21
CA ASP A 459 -27.00 7.93 -26.34
C ASP A 459 -27.97 6.74 -26.09
N ILE A 460 -28.79 6.41 -27.06
CA ILE A 460 -29.60 5.21 -27.07
C ILE A 460 -28.84 4.13 -27.84
N VAL A 461 -28.45 3.07 -27.12
CA VAL A 461 -27.58 2.01 -27.68
C VAL A 461 -28.35 0.73 -27.87
N ASP A 462 -28.34 0.22 -29.11
CA ASP A 462 -28.94 -1.05 -29.50
C ASP A 462 -27.84 -1.99 -30.02
N ILE A 463 -27.72 -3.19 -29.42
CA ILE A 463 -26.67 -4.15 -29.76
C ILE A 463 -27.19 -5.19 -30.73
N ILE A 464 -26.50 -5.34 -31.84
CA ILE A 464 -26.79 -6.37 -32.84
C ILE A 464 -26.01 -7.63 -32.44
N THR A 465 -26.74 -8.73 -32.24
CA THR A 465 -26.15 -10.01 -31.81
C THR A 465 -26.37 -11.10 -32.87
N SER A 466 -25.43 -12.06 -32.93
CA SER A 466 -25.58 -13.28 -33.74
C SER A 466 -25.33 -14.53 -32.89
N LYS A 467 -26.12 -15.58 -33.10
CA LYS A 467 -25.96 -16.84 -32.35
C LYS A 467 -24.64 -17.55 -32.63
N THR A 468 -24.02 -17.30 -33.77
CA THR A 468 -22.76 -17.93 -34.22
C THR A 468 -21.53 -17.10 -33.92
N SER A 469 -21.70 -15.84 -33.48
CA SER A 469 -20.58 -14.97 -33.17
C SER A 469 -19.90 -15.36 -31.83
N LYS A 470 -18.59 -15.17 -31.79
CA LYS A 470 -17.73 -15.40 -30.63
C LYS A 470 -16.84 -14.16 -30.39
N PRO A 471 -16.36 -13.92 -29.16
CA PRO A 471 -15.43 -12.86 -28.88
C PRO A 471 -14.13 -12.97 -29.69
N SER A 472 -13.57 -11.82 -30.10
CA SER A 472 -12.25 -11.72 -30.71
C SER A 472 -11.23 -11.22 -29.68
N LEU A 473 -9.96 -11.65 -29.80
CA LEU A 473 -8.86 -11.12 -28.97
C LEU A 473 -8.62 -9.63 -29.20
N ASP A 474 -8.89 -9.14 -30.43
CA ASP A 474 -8.77 -7.72 -30.75
C ASP A 474 -9.72 -6.83 -29.94
N TRP A 475 -10.82 -7.41 -29.42
CA TRP A 475 -11.75 -6.69 -28.57
C TRP A 475 -11.12 -6.20 -27.28
N LEU A 476 -10.04 -6.85 -26.79
CA LEU A 476 -9.29 -6.39 -25.62
C LEU A 476 -8.64 -5.01 -25.83
N ASN A 477 -8.36 -4.65 -27.08
CA ASN A 477 -7.82 -3.35 -27.46
C ASN A 477 -8.91 -2.29 -27.66
N ILE A 478 -10.15 -2.72 -27.95
CA ILE A 478 -11.28 -1.84 -28.23
C ILE A 478 -11.98 -1.44 -26.94
N VAL A 479 -12.24 -2.40 -26.04
CA VAL A 479 -13.02 -2.14 -24.82
C VAL A 479 -12.28 -1.22 -23.85
N GLY A 480 -13.00 -0.24 -23.32
CA GLY A 480 -12.50 0.73 -22.36
C GLY A 480 -12.58 0.23 -20.90
N SER A 481 -13.61 -0.57 -20.56
CA SER A 481 -13.84 -1.01 -19.18
C SER A 481 -13.05 -2.27 -18.81
N SER A 482 -12.58 -2.34 -17.59
CA SER A 482 -11.90 -3.52 -17.04
C SER A 482 -12.84 -4.71 -16.86
N GLU A 483 -14.13 -4.46 -16.61
CA GLU A 483 -15.17 -5.50 -16.54
C GLU A 483 -15.28 -6.25 -17.87
N SER A 484 -15.37 -5.54 -18.99
CA SER A 484 -15.44 -6.13 -20.32
C SER A 484 -14.18 -6.93 -20.64
N LYS A 485 -13.00 -6.37 -20.34
CA LYS A 485 -11.71 -7.06 -20.51
C LYS A 485 -11.64 -8.37 -19.74
N SER A 486 -12.09 -8.36 -18.49
CA SER A 486 -12.12 -9.56 -17.64
C SER A 486 -13.07 -10.63 -18.19
N LYS A 487 -14.30 -10.24 -18.60
CA LYS A 487 -15.28 -11.15 -19.17
C LYS A 487 -14.79 -11.78 -20.49
N ILE A 488 -14.12 -11.01 -21.35
CA ILE A 488 -13.53 -11.50 -22.60
C ILE A 488 -12.39 -12.50 -22.29
N ARG A 489 -11.45 -12.15 -21.39
CA ARG A 489 -10.36 -13.06 -20.98
C ARG A 489 -10.89 -14.36 -20.39
N ASN A 490 -11.90 -14.29 -19.52
CA ASN A 490 -12.53 -15.46 -18.93
C ASN A 490 -13.23 -16.36 -19.97
N TRP A 491 -13.80 -15.76 -21.01
CA TRP A 491 -14.37 -16.54 -22.11
C TRP A 491 -13.29 -17.34 -22.83
N PHE A 492 -12.17 -16.73 -23.23
CA PHE A 492 -11.04 -17.42 -23.85
C PHE A 492 -10.42 -18.48 -22.91
N LYS A 493 -10.39 -18.24 -21.63
CA LYS A 493 -9.92 -19.22 -20.64
C LYS A 493 -10.79 -20.47 -20.60
N ARG A 494 -12.09 -20.32 -20.76
CA ARG A 494 -13.07 -21.44 -20.64
C ARG A 494 -13.34 -22.20 -21.95
N GLU A 495 -13.58 -21.49 -23.03
CA GLU A 495 -14.09 -22.08 -24.27
C GLU A 495 -13.03 -22.91 -25.01
N ASN A 496 -11.77 -22.49 -24.96
CA ASN A 496 -10.69 -23.16 -25.69
C ASN A 496 -9.68 -23.81 -24.71
N LYS A 497 -10.15 -24.32 -23.56
CA LYS A 497 -9.23 -24.84 -22.51
C LYS A 497 -8.29 -25.92 -23.09
N ALA A 498 -8.79 -26.88 -23.86
CA ALA A 498 -7.99 -27.95 -24.45
C ALA A 498 -6.98 -27.42 -25.48
N GLU A 499 -7.40 -26.57 -26.40
CA GLU A 499 -6.53 -25.93 -27.40
C GLU A 499 -5.50 -25.00 -26.78
N ASN A 500 -5.88 -24.26 -25.72
CA ASN A 500 -4.97 -23.41 -25.01
C ASN A 500 -3.94 -24.22 -24.21
N ILE A 501 -4.28 -25.36 -23.64
CA ILE A 501 -3.33 -26.29 -23.01
C ILE A 501 -2.30 -26.76 -24.04
N GLU A 502 -2.74 -27.21 -25.20
CA GLU A 502 -1.89 -27.69 -26.28
C GLU A 502 -0.93 -26.58 -26.78
N LYS A 503 -1.47 -25.41 -27.12
CA LYS A 503 -0.66 -24.24 -27.52
C LYS A 503 0.31 -23.77 -26.45
N GLY A 504 -0.08 -23.80 -25.18
CA GLY A 504 0.78 -23.43 -24.06
C GLY A 504 1.93 -24.41 -23.88
N LEU A 505 1.65 -25.70 -24.00
CA LEU A 505 2.64 -26.77 -23.91
C LEU A 505 3.64 -26.68 -25.07
N GLU A 506 3.16 -26.53 -26.30
CA GLU A 506 4.00 -26.35 -27.48
C GLU A 506 4.89 -25.11 -27.38
N ALA A 507 4.33 -23.98 -26.89
CA ALA A 507 5.10 -22.76 -26.69
C ALA A 507 6.20 -22.92 -25.62
N LEU A 508 5.91 -23.62 -24.50
CA LEU A 508 6.86 -23.91 -23.46
C LEU A 508 7.98 -24.84 -23.94
N GLU A 509 7.64 -25.91 -24.67
CA GLU A 509 8.61 -26.84 -25.26
C GLU A 509 9.52 -26.16 -26.28
N LYS A 510 8.96 -25.36 -27.17
CA LYS A 510 9.68 -24.58 -28.18
C LYS A 510 10.68 -23.61 -27.55
N GLU A 511 10.24 -22.88 -26.51
CA GLU A 511 11.08 -21.90 -25.84
C GLU A 511 12.14 -22.57 -24.96
N ALA A 512 11.83 -23.71 -24.29
CA ALA A 512 12.81 -24.52 -23.56
C ALA A 512 13.91 -25.01 -24.51
N LYS A 513 13.55 -25.50 -25.71
CA LYS A 513 14.50 -25.92 -26.73
C LYS A 513 15.35 -24.75 -27.23
N ARG A 514 14.77 -23.54 -27.38
CA ARG A 514 15.49 -22.31 -27.76
C ARG A 514 16.57 -21.95 -26.72
N LEU A 515 16.29 -22.22 -25.44
CA LEU A 515 17.21 -21.99 -24.34
C LEU A 515 18.19 -23.18 -24.09
N ASN A 516 18.21 -24.17 -24.98
CA ASN A 516 19.03 -25.38 -24.89
C ASN A 516 18.75 -26.28 -23.65
N TYR A 517 17.49 -26.32 -23.19
CA TYR A 517 17.04 -27.20 -22.14
C TYR A 517 16.08 -28.27 -22.67
N SER A 518 16.18 -29.50 -22.13
CA SER A 518 15.20 -30.56 -22.38
C SER A 518 13.97 -30.36 -21.53
N TRP A 519 12.80 -30.24 -22.16
CA TRP A 519 11.52 -30.09 -21.46
C TRP A 519 11.28 -31.19 -20.44
N LYS A 520 11.58 -32.46 -20.80
CA LYS A 520 11.43 -33.62 -19.90
C LYS A 520 12.29 -33.49 -18.62
N GLU A 521 13.51 -32.95 -18.75
CA GLU A 521 14.38 -32.74 -17.61
C GLU A 521 13.94 -31.60 -16.73
N LEU A 522 13.39 -30.52 -17.31
CA LEU A 522 12.90 -29.36 -16.57
C LEU A 522 11.70 -29.71 -15.68
N ILE A 523 10.79 -30.56 -16.14
CA ILE A 523 9.56 -30.91 -15.42
C ILE A 523 9.69 -32.08 -14.44
N ALA A 524 10.83 -32.79 -14.45
CA ALA A 524 11.08 -33.93 -13.55
C ALA A 524 11.01 -33.48 -12.07
N ASP A 525 10.94 -34.48 -11.15
CA ASP A 525 11.01 -34.28 -9.68
C ASP A 525 9.96 -33.27 -9.12
N ASN A 526 8.74 -33.28 -9.62
CA ASN A 526 7.66 -32.42 -9.19
C ASN A 526 7.95 -30.88 -9.29
N ARG A 527 8.97 -30.48 -10.09
CA ARG A 527 9.30 -29.06 -10.29
C ARG A 527 8.15 -28.28 -10.93
N LEU A 528 7.41 -28.91 -11.84
CA LEU A 528 6.25 -28.32 -12.48
C LEU A 528 5.17 -27.93 -11.44
N GLN A 529 4.88 -28.83 -10.49
CA GLN A 529 3.92 -28.55 -9.41
C GLN A 529 4.40 -27.44 -8.48
N GLN A 530 5.71 -27.38 -8.21
CA GLN A 530 6.27 -26.28 -7.41
C GLN A 530 6.12 -24.94 -8.09
N VAL A 531 6.39 -24.83 -9.39
CA VAL A 531 6.21 -23.60 -10.17
C VAL A 531 4.73 -23.24 -10.26
N THR A 532 3.84 -24.20 -10.46
CA THR A 532 2.39 -23.96 -10.50
C THR A 532 1.89 -23.38 -9.18
N LYS A 533 2.36 -23.90 -8.04
CA LYS A 533 2.04 -23.34 -6.71
C LYS A 533 2.63 -21.94 -6.51
N GLN A 534 3.88 -21.70 -6.92
CA GLN A 534 4.51 -20.39 -6.82
C GLN A 534 3.80 -19.31 -7.65
N LEU A 535 3.31 -19.70 -8.83
CA LEU A 535 2.56 -18.82 -9.73
C LEU A 535 1.06 -18.74 -9.39
N LYS A 536 0.60 -19.47 -8.34
CA LYS A 536 -0.81 -19.56 -7.94
C LYS A 536 -1.73 -19.95 -9.10
N ALA A 537 -1.26 -20.77 -10.02
CA ALA A 537 -1.97 -21.14 -11.24
C ALA A 537 -2.96 -22.32 -11.08
N GLY A 538 -3.24 -22.74 -9.83
CA GLY A 538 -4.16 -23.85 -9.54
C GLY A 538 -3.53 -25.19 -9.85
N ILE A 539 -3.87 -25.79 -10.98
CA ILE A 539 -3.32 -27.04 -11.48
C ILE A 539 -2.44 -26.83 -12.72
N GLU A 540 -1.62 -27.81 -13.07
CA GLU A 540 -0.68 -27.74 -14.21
C GLU A 540 -1.37 -27.41 -15.53
N GLU A 541 -2.52 -28.03 -15.79
CA GLU A 541 -3.34 -27.76 -16.99
C GLU A 541 -3.81 -26.30 -17.07
N GLU A 542 -4.14 -25.69 -15.94
CA GLU A 542 -4.53 -24.28 -15.89
C GLU A 542 -3.35 -23.34 -16.17
N MET A 543 -2.15 -23.71 -15.72
CA MET A 543 -0.92 -22.98 -16.05
C MET A 543 -0.60 -23.08 -17.56
N PHE A 544 -0.72 -24.28 -18.15
CA PHE A 544 -0.52 -24.45 -19.60
C PHE A 544 -1.55 -23.67 -20.41
N ALA A 545 -2.84 -23.76 -20.02
CA ALA A 545 -3.87 -22.95 -20.64
C ALA A 545 -3.57 -21.44 -20.53
N ALA A 546 -3.08 -20.99 -19.36
CA ALA A 546 -2.70 -19.60 -19.13
C ALA A 546 -1.54 -19.14 -20.03
N CYS A 547 -0.57 -20.00 -20.29
CA CYS A 547 0.47 -19.74 -21.29
C CYS A 547 -0.10 -19.67 -22.72
N GLY A 548 -1.05 -20.56 -23.06
CA GLY A 548 -1.63 -20.62 -24.39
C GLY A 548 -2.46 -19.40 -24.80
N TYR A 549 -3.20 -18.80 -23.86
CA TYR A 549 -3.95 -17.55 -24.12
C TYR A 549 -3.17 -16.28 -23.72
N GLY A 550 -1.90 -16.38 -23.31
CA GLY A 550 -1.03 -15.24 -22.97
C GLY A 550 -1.30 -14.63 -21.61
N GLY A 551 -2.00 -15.32 -20.70
CA GLY A 551 -2.26 -14.88 -19.33
C GLY A 551 -1.03 -14.97 -18.42
N ILE A 552 -0.16 -15.95 -18.66
CA ILE A 552 1.15 -16.09 -18.02
C ILE A 552 2.22 -16.10 -19.11
N PRO A 553 3.23 -15.24 -19.08
CA PRO A 553 4.32 -15.28 -20.05
C PRO A 553 5.10 -16.59 -19.96
N VAL A 554 5.33 -17.25 -21.10
CA VAL A 554 6.09 -18.50 -21.23
C VAL A 554 7.48 -18.36 -20.58
N SER A 555 8.13 -17.22 -20.78
CA SER A 555 9.44 -16.90 -20.18
C SER A 555 9.43 -16.94 -18.65
N THR A 556 8.36 -16.50 -18.00
CA THR A 556 8.23 -16.50 -16.53
C THR A 556 8.19 -17.93 -15.97
N VAL A 557 7.43 -18.82 -16.63
CA VAL A 557 7.36 -20.24 -16.23
C VAL A 557 8.71 -20.92 -16.42
N LEU A 558 9.35 -20.70 -17.57
CA LEU A 558 10.64 -21.34 -17.88
C LEU A 558 11.78 -20.85 -16.98
N LEU A 559 11.86 -19.56 -16.69
CA LEU A 559 12.89 -19.03 -15.78
C LEU A 559 12.80 -19.70 -14.40
N ARG A 560 11.59 -19.87 -13.86
CA ARG A 560 11.41 -20.55 -12.59
C ARG A 560 11.72 -22.05 -12.64
N LEU A 561 11.33 -22.73 -13.72
CA LEU A 561 11.69 -24.14 -13.93
C LEU A 561 13.22 -24.32 -14.03
N ILE A 562 13.90 -23.45 -14.77
CA ILE A 562 15.36 -23.49 -14.92
C ILE A 562 16.06 -23.20 -13.58
N GLU A 563 15.54 -22.27 -12.78
CA GLU A 563 16.07 -21.98 -11.44
C GLU A 563 15.98 -23.22 -10.53
N LEU A 564 14.82 -23.89 -10.48
CA LEU A 564 14.64 -25.11 -9.71
C LEU A 564 15.51 -26.27 -10.24
N TYR A 565 15.64 -26.39 -11.56
CA TYR A 565 16.49 -27.39 -12.20
C TYR A 565 17.97 -27.20 -11.85
N LYS A 566 18.48 -25.97 -11.87
CA LYS A 566 19.85 -25.66 -11.47
C LYS A 566 20.08 -25.98 -10.00
N LYS A 567 19.17 -25.59 -9.12
CA LYS A 567 19.26 -25.94 -7.68
C LYS A 567 19.23 -27.42 -7.41
N SER A 568 18.44 -28.21 -8.16
CA SER A 568 18.39 -29.66 -8.00
C SER A 568 19.67 -30.33 -8.51
N LYS A 569 20.24 -29.88 -9.64
CA LYS A 569 21.52 -30.38 -10.14
C LYS A 569 22.70 -30.07 -9.21
N GLU A 570 22.76 -28.84 -8.70
CA GLU A 570 23.76 -28.46 -7.70
C GLU A 570 23.66 -29.33 -6.43
N ALA A 571 22.43 -29.66 -6.00
CA ALA A 571 22.18 -30.53 -4.86
C ALA A 571 22.57 -32.00 -5.13
N GLU A 572 22.36 -32.53 -6.36
CA GLU A 572 22.73 -33.86 -6.77
C GLU A 572 24.25 -34.03 -6.94
N GLU A 573 24.90 -33.04 -7.56
CA GLU A 573 26.35 -33.00 -7.70
C GLU A 573 27.02 -32.88 -6.33
N SER A 574 26.43 -32.10 -5.42
CA SER A 574 26.88 -32.01 -4.03
C SER A 574 26.75 -33.33 -3.26
N LYS A 575 25.67 -34.10 -3.47
CA LYS A 575 25.48 -35.40 -2.84
C LYS A 575 26.48 -36.45 -3.40
N ARG A 576 26.62 -36.50 -4.72
CA ARG A 576 27.54 -37.46 -5.38
C ARG A 576 29.00 -37.21 -4.99
N SER A 577 29.43 -35.95 -4.93
CA SER A 577 30.79 -35.62 -4.48
C SER A 577 31.01 -35.93 -3.01
N THR A 578 30.00 -35.74 -2.15
CA THR A 578 30.08 -36.10 -0.71
C THR A 578 30.16 -37.61 -0.51
N GLU A 579 29.32 -38.39 -1.20
CA GLU A 579 29.33 -39.86 -1.13
C GLU A 579 30.66 -40.45 -1.65
N GLN A 580 31.19 -39.94 -2.75
CA GLN A 580 32.47 -40.34 -3.30
C GLN A 580 33.64 -40.00 -2.36
N ILE A 581 33.60 -38.86 -1.68
CA ILE A 581 34.62 -38.48 -0.69
C ILE A 581 34.54 -39.41 0.54
N ILE A 582 33.33 -39.68 1.05
CA ILE A 582 33.14 -40.58 2.21
C ILE A 582 33.57 -42.02 1.87
N GLU A 583 33.24 -42.51 0.67
CA GLU A 583 33.60 -43.90 0.24
C GLU A 583 35.10 -44.05 0.03
N LYS A 584 35.77 -43.04 -0.53
CA LYS A 584 37.23 -43.03 -0.68
C LYS A 584 37.98 -42.91 0.65
N LEU A 585 37.45 -42.10 1.60
CA LEU A 585 38.05 -41.94 2.93
C LEU A 585 37.93 -43.20 3.82
N LYS A 586 36.92 -44.05 3.58
CA LYS A 586 36.74 -45.34 4.29
C LYS A 586 37.62 -46.47 3.74
N ALA A 587 38.11 -46.33 2.50
CA ALA A 587 38.85 -47.43 1.81
C ALA A 587 40.39 -47.41 1.97
N GLN A 588 40.99 -46.34 2.52
CA GLN A 588 42.46 -46.22 2.64
C GLN A 588 42.86 -45.88 4.08
N GLY A 589 43.84 -46.62 4.62
CA GLY A 589 44.47 -46.36 5.93
C GLY A 589 45.27 -45.02 5.92
N PRO A 590 45.73 -44.51 7.06
CA PRO A 590 46.17 -43.12 7.21
C PRO A 590 47.42 -42.79 6.39
N LYS A 591 47.26 -42.08 5.29
CA LYS A 591 48.33 -41.38 4.55
C LYS A 591 48.13 -39.90 4.65
N THR A 592 49.11 -39.17 5.20
CA THR A 592 49.15 -37.70 5.25
C THR A 592 49.59 -37.14 3.91
N THR A 593 48.84 -36.23 3.34
CA THR A 593 49.20 -35.51 2.10
C THR A 593 49.07 -34.01 2.26
N LYS A 594 50.03 -33.26 1.70
CA LYS A 594 50.14 -31.81 1.73
C LYS A 594 49.20 -31.19 0.69
N ASN A 595 48.29 -30.33 1.13
CA ASN A 595 47.52 -29.44 0.27
C ASN A 595 48.03 -27.99 0.42
N GLY A 596 48.03 -27.19 -0.67
CA GLY A 596 48.53 -25.81 -0.68
C GLY A 596 47.81 -24.80 0.18
N THR A 597 46.98 -25.23 1.17
CA THR A 597 46.19 -24.40 2.09
C THR A 597 46.73 -24.42 3.54
N GLY A 598 47.93 -24.95 3.76
CA GLY A 598 48.55 -25.00 5.11
C GLY A 598 47.89 -25.97 6.10
N VAL A 599 47.07 -26.91 5.64
CA VAL A 599 46.38 -27.91 6.48
C VAL A 599 46.62 -29.31 5.92
N LEU A 600 46.96 -30.26 6.78
CA LEU A 600 47.13 -31.66 6.50
C LEU A 600 45.83 -32.41 6.85
N VAL A 601 45.25 -33.08 5.86
CA VAL A 601 44.08 -33.95 6.08
C VAL A 601 44.53 -35.37 6.25
N LYS A 602 44.23 -36.00 7.39
CA LYS A 602 44.59 -37.42 7.63
C LYS A 602 43.70 -38.28 6.75
N GLY A 603 44.31 -38.87 5.68
CA GLY A 603 43.67 -39.91 4.87
C GLY A 603 43.65 -39.72 3.36
N GLU A 604 43.87 -38.60 2.75
CA GLU A 604 43.91 -38.46 1.26
C GLU A 604 44.68 -37.27 0.67
N ALA A 605 45.25 -37.51 -0.54
CA ALA A 605 45.82 -36.49 -1.41
C ALA A 605 44.74 -35.84 -2.27
N GLY A 606 44.74 -34.49 -2.34
CA GLY A 606 43.91 -33.74 -3.33
C GLY A 606 42.52 -33.37 -2.85
N VAL A 607 42.20 -33.44 -1.57
CA VAL A 607 40.93 -32.97 -1.03
C VAL A 607 40.92 -31.43 -1.00
N MET A 608 39.92 -30.83 -1.57
CA MET A 608 39.70 -29.35 -1.46
C MET A 608 39.44 -28.98 -0.01
N VAL A 609 40.32 -28.17 0.57
CA VAL A 609 40.22 -27.68 1.95
C VAL A 609 39.83 -26.21 1.94
N ARG A 610 38.96 -25.81 2.86
CA ARG A 610 38.47 -24.44 2.99
C ARG A 610 38.36 -24.03 4.45
N MET A 611 38.91 -22.86 4.80
CA MET A 611 38.76 -22.30 6.16
C MET A 611 37.30 -21.82 6.40
N ALA A 612 36.74 -22.23 7.53
CA ALA A 612 35.38 -21.87 7.92
C ALA A 612 35.29 -20.41 8.32
N LYS A 613 34.36 -19.67 7.74
CA LYS A 613 34.13 -18.23 8.05
C LYS A 613 33.57 -18.01 9.44
N CYS A 614 32.85 -18.97 10.03
CA CYS A 614 32.20 -18.84 11.34
C CYS A 614 33.17 -18.75 12.52
N CYS A 615 34.38 -19.33 12.38
CA CYS A 615 35.42 -19.36 13.43
C CYS A 615 36.80 -18.91 12.96
N SER A 616 37.00 -18.75 11.63
CA SER A 616 38.25 -18.27 10.96
C SER A 616 39.51 -18.87 11.58
N PRO A 617 39.75 -20.18 11.50
CA PRO A 617 40.89 -20.85 12.17
C PRO A 617 42.24 -20.34 11.65
N VAL A 618 43.22 -20.22 12.55
CA VAL A 618 44.59 -19.81 12.24
C VAL A 618 45.59 -20.82 12.79
N PRO A 619 46.82 -20.93 12.23
CA PRO A 619 47.84 -21.81 12.76
C PRO A 619 48.08 -21.63 14.26
N GLY A 620 48.00 -22.77 14.99
CA GLY A 620 48.03 -22.79 16.46
C GLY A 620 46.69 -22.96 17.14
N ASP A 621 45.55 -22.78 16.42
CA ASP A 621 44.24 -23.22 16.90
C ASP A 621 44.12 -24.75 16.80
N ASP A 622 43.41 -25.39 17.75
CA ASP A 622 42.97 -26.78 17.62
C ASP A 622 41.88 -26.87 16.56
N ILE A 623 42.09 -27.67 15.51
CA ILE A 623 41.21 -27.71 14.33
C ILE A 623 40.60 -29.08 14.09
N ILE A 624 39.41 -29.06 13.47
CA ILE A 624 38.73 -30.26 13.00
C ILE A 624 38.18 -30.00 11.59
N GLY A 625 38.28 -31.01 10.72
CA GLY A 625 37.71 -30.96 9.39
C GLY A 625 36.24 -31.43 9.39
N TYR A 626 35.35 -30.70 8.71
CA TYR A 626 33.98 -31.11 8.49
C TYR A 626 33.74 -31.32 6.99
N ILE A 627 33.31 -32.51 6.61
CA ILE A 627 33.03 -32.86 5.22
C ILE A 627 31.74 -32.20 4.77
N THR A 628 31.85 -31.22 3.90
CA THR A 628 30.71 -30.45 3.37
C THR A 628 30.15 -31.08 2.11
N ARG A 629 28.84 -30.93 1.89
CA ARG A 629 28.17 -31.42 0.68
C ARG A 629 28.62 -30.60 -0.54
N GLY A 630 29.50 -31.16 -1.37
CA GLY A 630 29.93 -30.60 -2.66
C GLY A 630 30.99 -29.48 -2.62
N ARG A 631 31.58 -29.15 -1.44
CA ARG A 631 32.58 -28.08 -1.30
C ARG A 631 33.88 -28.53 -0.65
N GLY A 632 34.13 -29.83 -0.54
CA GLY A 632 35.30 -30.38 0.12
C GLY A 632 35.21 -30.35 1.64
N VAL A 633 36.35 -30.28 2.33
CA VAL A 633 36.46 -30.25 3.78
C VAL A 633 36.57 -28.81 4.28
N SER A 634 35.66 -28.44 5.15
CA SER A 634 35.69 -27.13 5.85
C SER A 634 36.44 -27.30 7.17
N ILE A 635 37.46 -26.48 7.39
CA ILE A 635 38.27 -26.51 8.60
C ILE A 635 37.67 -25.56 9.61
N HIS A 636 37.30 -26.10 10.74
CA HIS A 636 36.77 -25.36 11.89
C HIS A 636 37.72 -25.47 13.08
N ARG A 637 37.62 -24.55 14.01
CA ARG A 637 38.18 -24.73 15.34
C ARG A 637 37.38 -25.81 16.07
N SER A 638 38.04 -26.60 16.92
CA SER A 638 37.39 -27.65 17.72
C SER A 638 36.29 -27.12 18.67
N ASP A 639 36.43 -25.88 19.10
CA ASP A 639 35.44 -25.15 19.98
C ASP A 639 34.36 -24.39 19.21
N CYS A 640 34.22 -24.59 17.90
CA CYS A 640 33.28 -23.83 17.09
C CYS A 640 31.82 -24.24 17.36
N THR A 641 30.99 -23.31 17.78
CA THR A 641 29.53 -23.51 18.07
C THR A 641 28.69 -23.86 16.84
N SER A 642 29.22 -23.64 15.63
CA SER A 642 28.54 -23.99 14.36
C SER A 642 28.75 -25.44 13.94
N LEU A 643 29.59 -26.21 14.65
CA LEU A 643 29.70 -27.65 14.46
C LEU A 643 28.51 -28.33 15.14
N GLY A 644 27.73 -29.11 14.36
CA GLY A 644 26.63 -29.90 14.91
C GLY A 644 27.17 -31.04 15.79
N HIS A 645 26.38 -31.43 16.80
CA HIS A 645 26.70 -32.55 17.70
C HIS A 645 25.78 -33.75 17.47
N THR A 646 25.11 -33.84 16.34
CA THR A 646 24.27 -35.00 16.00
C THR A 646 25.15 -36.21 15.60
N PRO A 647 24.67 -37.45 15.74
CA PRO A 647 25.40 -38.61 15.28
C PRO A 647 25.79 -38.52 13.80
N GLU A 648 24.98 -37.91 12.95
CA GLU A 648 25.27 -37.70 11.52
C GLU A 648 26.35 -36.64 11.29
N ASP A 649 26.50 -35.67 12.17
CA ASP A 649 27.55 -34.65 12.10
C ASP A 649 28.89 -35.23 12.54
N LEU A 650 28.91 -36.10 13.54
CA LEU A 650 30.12 -36.80 14.00
C LEU A 650 30.71 -37.72 12.92
N GLU A 651 29.88 -38.39 12.13
CA GLU A 651 30.34 -39.22 11.00
C GLU A 651 31.00 -38.39 9.87
N ARG A 652 30.79 -37.08 9.83
CA ARG A 652 31.39 -36.17 8.85
C ARG A 652 32.61 -35.45 9.35
N MET A 653 33.00 -35.65 10.59
CA MET A 653 34.21 -35.08 11.16
C MET A 653 35.43 -35.89 10.79
N ILE A 654 36.52 -35.19 10.45
CA ILE A 654 37.80 -35.79 10.08
C ILE A 654 38.92 -35.07 10.82
N GLU A 655 39.91 -35.85 11.26
CA GLU A 655 41.10 -35.27 11.88
C GLU A 655 41.95 -34.53 10.86
N VAL A 656 42.37 -33.34 11.22
CA VAL A 656 43.21 -32.46 10.41
C VAL A 656 44.24 -31.79 11.29
N ASP A 657 45.43 -31.54 10.74
CA ASP A 657 46.53 -30.87 11.45
C ASP A 657 47.09 -29.73 10.61
N TRP A 658 47.69 -28.74 11.26
CA TRP A 658 48.39 -27.65 10.58
C TRP A 658 49.70 -28.14 9.93
N ASP A 659 50.02 -27.70 8.71
CA ASP A 659 51.31 -27.87 8.08
C ASP A 659 52.30 -26.83 8.63
N SER A 660 53.28 -27.29 9.40
CA SER A 660 54.31 -26.44 10.04
C SER A 660 55.20 -25.65 9.06
N ALA A 661 55.09 -25.90 7.75
CA ALA A 661 55.93 -25.31 6.71
C ALA A 661 55.20 -24.24 5.89
N SER A 662 53.95 -23.88 6.19
CA SER A 662 53.20 -22.90 5.40
C SER A 662 53.50 -21.47 5.89
N SER A 663 53.85 -20.59 4.95
CA SER A 663 54.07 -19.13 5.20
C SER A 663 52.87 -18.27 4.79
N GLU A 664 51.68 -18.84 4.74
CA GLU A 664 50.47 -18.16 4.33
C GLU A 664 49.88 -17.27 5.43
N SER A 665 49.19 -16.21 5.07
CA SER A 665 48.43 -15.34 5.97
C SER A 665 46.96 -15.70 5.96
N PHE A 666 46.30 -15.58 7.11
CA PHE A 666 44.89 -15.95 7.32
C PHE A 666 44.08 -14.73 7.70
N HIS A 667 42.89 -14.59 7.11
CA HIS A 667 41.99 -13.49 7.39
C HIS A 667 41.19 -13.70 8.67
N VAL A 668 41.35 -12.84 9.65
CA VAL A 668 40.65 -12.90 10.95
C VAL A 668 39.90 -11.60 11.23
N GLY A 669 38.66 -11.74 11.62
CA GLY A 669 37.86 -10.63 12.13
C GLY A 669 38.14 -10.38 13.62
N ILE A 670 38.27 -9.15 14.02
CA ILE A 670 38.39 -8.68 15.40
C ILE A 670 37.28 -7.66 15.69
N ASP A 671 36.47 -7.94 16.70
CA ASP A 671 35.43 -7.05 17.18
C ASP A 671 35.95 -6.25 18.37
N ILE A 672 35.93 -4.94 18.27
CA ILE A 672 36.37 -3.99 19.27
C ILE A 672 35.15 -3.21 19.73
N GLN A 673 34.89 -3.19 21.03
CA GLN A 673 33.88 -2.34 21.63
C GLN A 673 34.53 -1.28 22.52
N ALA A 674 34.14 -0.05 22.31
CA ALA A 674 34.73 1.09 22.99
C ALA A 674 33.69 2.22 23.20
N TYR A 675 34.00 3.17 24.06
CA TYR A 675 33.26 4.43 24.15
C TYR A 675 33.73 5.37 23.02
N ASP A 676 32.76 6.02 22.35
CA ASP A 676 33.06 6.91 21.25
C ASP A 676 33.80 8.18 21.70
N ARG A 677 34.89 8.49 21.01
CA ARG A 677 35.64 9.72 21.13
C ARG A 677 36.36 10.10 19.85
N ASN A 678 36.65 11.38 19.74
CA ASN A 678 37.42 11.88 18.59
C ASN A 678 38.81 11.21 18.51
N GLY A 679 39.09 10.65 17.34
CA GLY A 679 40.38 10.02 17.03
C GLY A 679 40.51 8.55 17.42
N LEU A 680 39.49 7.90 18.03
CA LEU A 680 39.54 6.49 18.43
C LEU A 680 39.85 5.57 17.24
N LEU A 681 39.16 5.73 16.14
CA LEU A 681 39.39 4.91 14.94
C LEU A 681 40.82 5.11 14.37
N MET A 682 41.31 6.33 14.38
CA MET A 682 42.70 6.63 13.95
C MET A 682 43.73 5.95 14.85
N GLU A 683 43.49 5.88 16.17
CA GLU A 683 44.41 5.22 17.12
C GLU A 683 44.39 3.69 16.93
N VAL A 684 43.22 3.10 16.71
CA VAL A 684 43.10 1.66 16.31
C VAL A 684 43.88 1.37 15.04
N MET A 685 43.73 2.22 14.02
CA MET A 685 44.47 2.10 12.75
C MET A 685 45.97 2.29 12.93
N ALA A 686 46.40 3.23 13.76
CA ALA A 686 47.80 3.49 14.06
C ALA A 686 48.47 2.30 14.71
N VAL A 687 47.81 1.67 15.71
CA VAL A 687 48.33 0.46 16.39
C VAL A 687 48.49 -0.71 15.41
N LEU A 688 47.51 -0.95 14.53
CA LEU A 688 47.59 -2.01 13.52
C LEU A 688 48.70 -1.74 12.47
N SER A 689 48.84 -0.48 12.07
CA SER A 689 49.88 -0.03 11.16
C SER A 689 51.29 -0.15 11.77
N GLU A 690 51.49 0.21 13.04
CA GLU A 690 52.75 0.05 13.79
C GLU A 690 53.19 -1.43 13.84
N LEU A 691 52.23 -2.33 14.01
CA LEU A 691 52.45 -3.78 14.02
C LEU A 691 52.64 -4.37 12.62
N LYS A 692 52.58 -3.53 11.58
CA LYS A 692 52.67 -3.96 10.14
C LYS A 692 51.65 -5.02 9.76
N ILE A 693 50.44 -4.93 10.34
CA ILE A 693 49.32 -5.82 10.04
C ILE A 693 48.52 -5.26 8.85
N THR A 694 48.29 -6.10 7.86
CA THR A 694 47.44 -5.74 6.71
C THR A 694 45.99 -5.78 7.11
N ILE A 695 45.29 -4.66 6.87
CA ILE A 695 43.85 -4.53 7.11
C ILE A 695 43.14 -4.76 5.77
N THR A 696 42.24 -5.74 5.71
CA THR A 696 41.46 -6.04 4.51
C THR A 696 40.06 -5.40 4.54
N ASN A 697 39.47 -5.23 5.74
CA ASN A 697 38.19 -4.55 5.91
C ASN A 697 38.10 -3.87 7.26
N ILE A 698 37.41 -2.74 7.32
CA ILE A 698 37.06 -2.06 8.58
C ILE A 698 35.63 -1.50 8.51
N ASN A 699 34.85 -1.76 9.54
CA ASN A 699 33.50 -1.25 9.68
C ASN A 699 33.30 -0.75 11.11
N ALA A 700 32.89 0.51 11.26
CA ALA A 700 32.66 1.12 12.55
C ALA A 700 31.19 1.63 12.62
N LYS A 701 30.47 1.26 13.67
CA LYS A 701 29.11 1.71 13.96
C LYS A 701 29.06 2.36 15.32
N VAL A 702 28.60 3.59 15.37
CA VAL A 702 28.33 4.33 16.62
C VAL A 702 26.86 4.14 16.97
N GLN A 703 26.58 3.79 18.21
CA GLN A 703 25.22 3.82 18.76
C GLN A 703 24.99 5.18 19.42
N GLU A 704 24.12 5.98 18.80
CA GLU A 704 23.87 7.37 19.20
C GLU A 704 23.35 7.48 20.65
N ASP A 705 22.56 6.50 21.13
CA ASP A 705 21.91 6.52 22.43
C ASP A 705 22.90 6.24 23.60
N THR A 706 23.93 5.42 23.38
CA THR A 706 24.83 4.93 24.44
C THR A 706 26.26 5.47 24.35
N LYS A 707 26.57 6.22 23.30
CA LYS A 707 27.94 6.62 22.93
C LYS A 707 28.93 5.46 22.83
N ASN A 708 28.41 4.25 22.58
CA ASN A 708 29.23 3.07 22.34
C ASN A 708 29.56 2.98 20.85
N VAL A 709 30.79 2.58 20.54
CA VAL A 709 31.20 2.28 19.18
C VAL A 709 31.59 0.81 19.08
N SER A 710 31.09 0.14 18.05
CA SER A 710 31.50 -1.21 17.66
C SER A 710 32.32 -1.11 16.37
N ILE A 711 33.60 -1.50 16.45
CA ILE A 711 34.53 -1.49 15.33
C ILE A 711 34.84 -2.95 15.00
N ASN A 712 34.51 -3.38 13.79
CA ASN A 712 34.89 -4.67 13.25
C ASN A 712 36.00 -4.48 12.24
N VAL A 713 37.15 -5.13 12.48
CA VAL A 713 38.35 -5.06 11.64
C VAL A 713 38.74 -6.45 11.18
N THR A 714 38.90 -6.65 9.87
CA THR A 714 39.46 -7.88 9.32
C THR A 714 40.94 -7.69 9.00
N VAL A 715 41.78 -8.53 9.57
CA VAL A 715 43.25 -8.43 9.50
C VAL A 715 43.86 -9.72 8.98
N ASP A 716 45.05 -9.60 8.37
CA ASP A 716 45.86 -10.74 7.94
C ASP A 716 46.82 -11.15 9.03
N ILE A 717 46.67 -12.38 9.54
CA ILE A 717 47.43 -12.94 10.66
C ILE A 717 48.14 -14.24 10.23
N ARG A 718 49.32 -14.48 10.74
CA ARG A 718 50.13 -15.70 10.42
C ARG A 718 49.85 -16.84 11.38
N ASP A 719 49.70 -16.55 12.66
CA ASP A 719 49.48 -17.51 13.72
C ASP A 719 48.74 -16.94 14.92
N ILE A 720 48.35 -17.82 15.84
CA ILE A 720 47.58 -17.42 17.04
C ILE A 720 48.37 -16.46 17.95
N SER A 721 49.71 -16.61 18.03
CA SER A 721 50.56 -15.76 18.86
C SER A 721 50.58 -14.31 18.38
N GLN A 722 50.59 -14.12 17.05
CA GLN A 722 50.45 -12.80 16.44
C GLN A 722 49.06 -12.19 16.70
N LEU A 723 48.02 -13.01 16.59
CA LEU A 723 46.65 -12.57 16.87
C LEU A 723 46.49 -12.11 18.33
N ASP A 724 46.97 -12.90 19.28
CA ASP A 724 46.90 -12.57 20.72
C ASP A 724 47.69 -11.30 21.04
N PHE A 725 48.85 -11.11 20.42
CA PHE A 725 49.64 -9.88 20.56
C PHE A 725 48.88 -8.65 20.03
N VAL A 726 48.27 -8.77 18.86
CA VAL A 726 47.43 -7.69 18.28
C VAL A 726 46.25 -7.35 19.20
N MET A 727 45.51 -8.37 19.66
CA MET A 727 44.37 -8.17 20.54
C MET A 727 44.80 -7.53 21.90
N THR A 728 45.93 -7.94 22.42
CA THR A 728 46.50 -7.35 23.67
C THR A 728 46.88 -5.89 23.49
N LYS A 729 47.43 -5.50 22.35
CA LYS A 729 47.74 -4.09 22.04
C LYS A 729 46.47 -3.26 21.85
N LEU A 730 45.47 -3.77 21.17
CA LEU A 730 44.19 -3.09 20.99
C LEU A 730 43.45 -2.89 22.33
N ARG A 731 43.51 -3.85 23.26
CA ARG A 731 42.94 -3.72 24.61
C ARG A 731 43.60 -2.59 25.46
N ARG A 732 44.80 -2.15 25.12
CA ARG A 732 45.51 -1.05 25.83
C ARG A 732 45.10 0.33 25.34
N ILE A 733 44.34 0.43 24.27
CA ILE A 733 43.80 1.70 23.78
C ILE A 733 42.79 2.22 24.81
N ARG A 734 42.94 3.49 25.21
CA ARG A 734 42.05 4.11 26.17
C ARG A 734 40.61 4.07 25.72
N GLU A 735 39.70 3.70 26.62
CA GLU A 735 38.27 3.57 26.42
C GLU A 735 37.80 2.36 25.57
N VAL A 736 38.70 1.49 25.14
CA VAL A 736 38.39 0.15 24.64
C VAL A 736 38.16 -0.76 25.84
N TYR A 737 36.95 -1.37 25.91
CA TYR A 737 36.60 -2.24 27.03
C TYR A 737 36.47 -3.72 26.63
N THR A 738 36.23 -4.00 25.34
CA THR A 738 36.18 -5.40 24.82
C THR A 738 36.92 -5.50 23.50
N VAL A 739 37.81 -6.47 23.39
CA VAL A 739 38.44 -6.90 22.12
C VAL A 739 38.34 -8.41 22.07
N GLN A 740 37.62 -8.92 21.07
CA GLN A 740 37.40 -10.34 20.88
C GLN A 740 37.50 -10.72 19.40
N ARG A 741 37.80 -11.98 19.13
CA ARG A 741 37.79 -12.51 17.79
C ARG A 741 36.34 -12.52 17.29
N SER A 742 36.10 -12.00 16.09
CA SER A 742 34.77 -11.93 15.50
C SER A 742 34.20 -13.34 15.34
N ARG A 743 33.03 -13.58 15.89
CA ARG A 743 32.25 -14.77 15.56
C ARG A 743 31.52 -14.44 14.29
N GLY A 744 31.86 -15.04 13.15
CA GLY A 744 31.22 -14.80 11.87
C GLY A 744 29.72 -14.87 12.01
N GLY A 745 29.07 -13.70 12.08
CA GLY A 745 27.64 -13.58 12.00
C GLY A 745 27.17 -13.80 10.57
N ALA A 746 26.01 -14.38 10.44
CA ALA A 746 25.29 -14.71 9.21
C ALA A 746 25.13 -13.51 8.26
#